data_dc49a418d6c869e0079d2c25c4feacda
#
_entry.id   dc49a418d6c869e0079d2c25c4feacda
#
_cell.length_a   1.000
_cell.length_b   1.000
_cell.length_c   1.000
_cell.angle_alpha   90.00
_cell.angle_beta   90.00
_cell.angle_gamma   90.00
#
_symmetry.space_group_name_H-M   'P 1'
#
loop_
_entity.id
_entity.type
_entity.pdbx_description
1 polymer ?
#
loop_
_entity_poly.entity_id
_entity_poly.type
_entity_poly.pdbx_seq_one_letter_code
_entity_poly.pdbx_strand_id
1 'polypeptide(L)'
;MGTSVQVTPLCGVFNENPLSYLVSIDGFNFLVDCGWNDHFDTSLLQPLSRVASTVDAVLISHSDTFHLGALPYAMKQLGLSAPIYATEPVYRLGLLTMYDQYLSRKQVSEFDLFTLDDIDSAFQNVTRLTYSQNHYMSGKGEGIVIAPLVAGHLLGGTTWRITKDGEDVIYAVDFNHRKERHLNGTVLESFVRPAVLITDAFNALNNQPPRRQRDQEFLDAIERTVNVGGNVLLPVDTAGRVLELILTLEQHWTQKQLSTPIYFLSYVSSSTIDYVKSFLEWMSDSIAKSFEHTRDNAFLLRKIKLVINKSALEEAPGSKVVMASMASLEAGFSHDLFVEWAADPKNLVMFTERGQFGTLARILQSDPPPKAVKVTMSRRIPLVGEELAAYEEEQNRIKREEALKATLVKEEESKASVGAEVVTNDPMAVDTNVTHPSSNASGLHSGAFKDVLIDGFVTTSSSVAPMFPFYDNTSEWDDFGEVINPDDYVVKDDNMEQSLMHVDGDLNGKLDEGSANLILDTTPSKVESSELTVQVKCSLLYMDFEGRSDGRSIKSILAHVAPLKLVLVHGSAEATEHLKQHCLKHVCPQVYAPQLEETIDVTSDLCAYKVQLSEKLMSQVLFKKLGDYEIAWVDAEVGKTENDMFSLLPLSGPAPPHKTVLVGDLKMSDFKQFLASKGVQVEFGGGALRCGEYVTIRKVGDASQKVGGAAIQQIVLEGPLSEEYYKIREYLYSHFYSL
;
A
#
# COMPACT_ATOMS: atom_id res chain seq x y z
N MET A 1 -13.13 5.69 -28.30
CA MET A 1 -13.02 4.30 -27.76
C MET A 1 -12.96 4.48 -26.26
N GLY A 2 -13.64 3.62 -25.47
CA GLY A 2 -13.51 3.65 -24.01
C GLY A 2 -12.10 3.30 -23.56
N THR A 3 -11.74 3.65 -22.34
CA THR A 3 -10.44 3.34 -21.73
C THR A 3 -10.27 1.82 -21.68
N SER A 4 -9.23 1.28 -22.32
CA SER A 4 -8.93 -0.15 -22.28
C SER A 4 -8.39 -0.53 -20.92
N VAL A 5 -9.03 -1.45 -20.21
CA VAL A 5 -8.61 -1.93 -18.90
C VAL A 5 -8.47 -3.44 -18.89
N GLN A 6 -7.29 -3.92 -18.58
CA GLN A 6 -7.00 -5.36 -18.48
C GLN A 6 -6.42 -5.67 -17.10
N VAL A 7 -6.81 -6.79 -16.52
CA VAL A 7 -6.32 -7.26 -15.24
C VAL A 7 -5.76 -8.66 -15.38
N THR A 8 -4.52 -8.86 -14.95
CA THR A 8 -3.81 -10.14 -14.97
C THR A 8 -3.27 -10.44 -13.58
N PRO A 9 -3.80 -11.43 -12.87
CA PRO A 9 -3.21 -11.85 -11.60
C PRO A 9 -1.87 -12.57 -11.81
N LEU A 10 -0.87 -12.16 -11.04
CA LEU A 10 0.45 -12.79 -11.02
C LEU A 10 0.62 -13.70 -9.79
N CYS A 11 -0.14 -13.43 -8.73
CA CYS A 11 -0.23 -14.25 -7.53
C CYS A 11 -1.55 -13.93 -6.78
N GLY A 12 -1.91 -14.73 -5.78
CA GLY A 12 -3.04 -14.42 -4.88
C GLY A 12 -4.43 -14.50 -5.53
N VAL A 13 -4.74 -15.58 -6.26
CA VAL A 13 -6.09 -15.87 -6.78
C VAL A 13 -6.48 -17.32 -6.52
N PHE A 14 -7.74 -17.54 -6.12
CA PHE A 14 -8.27 -18.83 -5.65
C PHE A 14 -7.49 -19.49 -4.52
N ASN A 15 -6.66 -18.71 -3.83
CA ASN A 15 -5.86 -19.10 -2.68
C ASN A 15 -5.60 -17.89 -1.79
N GLU A 16 -4.94 -18.12 -0.65
CA GLU A 16 -4.53 -17.11 0.32
C GLU A 16 -3.04 -16.75 0.15
N ASN A 17 -2.48 -16.84 -1.06
CA ASN A 17 -1.11 -16.48 -1.38
C ASN A 17 -0.93 -14.95 -1.42
N PRO A 18 0.31 -14.45 -1.38
CA PRO A 18 0.62 -13.02 -1.48
C PRO A 18 0.01 -12.33 -2.71
N LEU A 19 -0.12 -11.03 -2.62
CA LEU A 19 -0.81 -10.21 -3.60
C LEU A 19 0.17 -9.66 -4.65
N SER A 20 -0.18 -9.86 -5.92
CA SER A 20 0.56 -9.26 -7.04
C SER A 20 -0.33 -9.27 -8.29
N TYR A 21 -0.70 -8.10 -8.80
CA TYR A 21 -1.64 -7.94 -9.90
C TYR A 21 -1.13 -6.94 -10.92
N LEU A 22 -1.18 -7.32 -12.19
CA LEU A 22 -0.88 -6.42 -13.31
C LEU A 22 -2.19 -5.80 -13.80
N VAL A 23 -2.31 -4.48 -13.71
CA VAL A 23 -3.46 -3.70 -14.21
C VAL A 23 -2.97 -2.83 -15.35
N SER A 24 -3.40 -3.13 -16.56
CA SER A 24 -3.03 -2.37 -17.76
C SER A 24 -4.16 -1.41 -18.14
N ILE A 25 -3.83 -0.13 -18.28
CA ILE A 25 -4.78 0.92 -18.68
C ILE A 25 -4.24 1.60 -19.94
N ASP A 26 -4.89 1.40 -21.07
CA ASP A 26 -4.44 1.85 -22.40
C ASP A 26 -2.98 1.50 -22.70
N GLY A 27 -2.56 0.31 -22.24
CA GLY A 27 -1.21 -0.19 -22.41
C GLY A 27 -0.19 0.33 -21.40
N PHE A 28 -0.56 1.19 -20.45
CA PHE A 28 0.26 1.54 -19.28
C PHE A 28 0.05 0.49 -18.19
N ASN A 29 1.14 -0.16 -17.78
CA ASN A 29 1.12 -1.33 -16.91
C ASN A 29 1.43 -0.93 -15.46
N PHE A 30 0.43 -1.01 -14.60
CA PHE A 30 0.60 -0.91 -13.15
C PHE A 30 0.82 -2.29 -12.55
N LEU A 31 1.88 -2.47 -11.78
CA LEU A 31 1.99 -3.56 -10.83
C LEU A 31 1.36 -3.09 -9.51
N VAL A 32 0.23 -3.67 -9.13
CA VAL A 32 -0.42 -3.35 -7.87
C VAL A 32 -0.11 -4.44 -6.88
N ASP A 33 0.60 -4.06 -5.83
CA ASP A 33 1.26 -4.89 -4.84
C ASP A 33 2.35 -5.83 -5.41
N CYS A 34 3.35 -6.11 -4.62
CA CYS A 34 4.49 -6.95 -4.92
C CYS A 34 4.82 -7.81 -3.70
N GLY A 35 3.87 -8.68 -3.34
CA GLY A 35 3.90 -9.43 -2.10
C GLY A 35 4.73 -10.70 -2.17
N TRP A 36 5.11 -11.21 -0.98
CA TRP A 36 5.76 -12.48 -0.81
C TRP A 36 5.29 -13.17 0.47
N ASN A 37 5.44 -14.50 0.53
CA ASN A 37 5.15 -15.26 1.73
C ASN A 37 6.35 -15.26 2.70
N ASP A 38 6.10 -15.61 3.95
CA ASP A 38 7.16 -15.66 4.96
C ASP A 38 8.21 -16.76 4.73
N HIS A 39 7.96 -17.74 3.86
CA HIS A 39 8.94 -18.72 3.42
C HIS A 39 9.90 -18.20 2.34
N PHE A 40 9.59 -17.08 1.72
CA PHE A 40 10.32 -16.52 0.56
C PHE A 40 10.44 -17.53 -0.59
N ASP A 41 9.32 -18.20 -0.91
CA ASP A 41 9.27 -19.16 -1.99
C ASP A 41 9.34 -18.47 -3.36
N THR A 42 10.47 -18.63 -4.03
CA THR A 42 10.73 -18.02 -5.35
C THR A 42 9.82 -18.56 -6.45
N SER A 43 9.22 -19.75 -6.27
CA SER A 43 8.30 -20.30 -7.25
C SER A 43 7.05 -19.45 -7.45
N LEU A 44 6.59 -18.74 -6.41
CA LEU A 44 5.45 -17.83 -6.45
C LEU A 44 5.71 -16.57 -7.29
N LEU A 45 6.97 -16.24 -7.53
CA LEU A 45 7.38 -15.06 -8.29
C LEU A 45 7.62 -15.34 -9.78
N GLN A 46 7.45 -16.58 -10.25
CA GLN A 46 7.64 -16.93 -11.66
C GLN A 46 6.74 -16.11 -12.61
N PRO A 47 5.43 -15.89 -12.33
CA PRO A 47 4.61 -15.04 -13.20
C PRO A 47 5.11 -13.59 -13.22
N LEU A 48 5.53 -13.04 -12.07
CA LEU A 48 6.08 -11.70 -11.97
C LEU A 48 7.39 -11.57 -12.80
N SER A 49 8.27 -12.57 -12.76
CA SER A 49 9.53 -12.55 -13.50
C SER A 49 9.39 -12.37 -15.00
N ARG A 50 8.25 -12.82 -15.57
CA ARG A 50 7.96 -12.71 -17.01
C ARG A 50 7.55 -11.31 -17.42
N VAL A 51 6.98 -10.54 -16.50
CA VAL A 51 6.39 -9.22 -16.79
C VAL A 51 7.10 -8.06 -16.11
N ALA A 52 8.03 -8.32 -15.17
CA ALA A 52 8.69 -7.30 -14.37
C ALA A 52 9.31 -6.15 -15.20
N SER A 53 9.94 -6.48 -16.33
CA SER A 53 10.53 -5.48 -17.23
C SER A 53 9.50 -4.66 -18.05
N THR A 54 8.23 -5.08 -18.07
CA THR A 54 7.15 -4.39 -18.79
C THR A 54 6.31 -3.48 -17.90
N VAL A 55 6.58 -3.48 -16.59
CA VAL A 55 5.89 -2.64 -15.61
C VAL A 55 6.31 -1.18 -15.80
N ASP A 56 5.33 -0.29 -15.88
CA ASP A 56 5.55 1.15 -16.03
C ASP A 56 5.48 1.89 -14.67
N ALA A 57 4.72 1.35 -13.69
CA ALA A 57 4.63 1.88 -12.33
C ALA A 57 4.24 0.80 -11.32
N VAL A 58 4.68 0.93 -10.06
CA VAL A 58 4.31 0.04 -8.95
C VAL A 58 3.48 0.82 -7.93
N LEU A 59 2.33 0.28 -7.55
CA LEU A 59 1.46 0.84 -6.51
C LEU A 59 1.45 -0.10 -5.30
N ILE A 60 1.95 0.34 -4.15
CA ILE A 60 1.94 -0.45 -2.91
C ILE A 60 0.79 0.00 -2.05
N SER A 61 -0.05 -0.93 -1.63
CA SER A 61 -1.24 -0.63 -0.85
C SER A 61 -1.02 -0.72 0.66
N HIS A 62 -0.23 -1.66 1.15
CA HIS A 62 -0.02 -1.89 2.59
C HIS A 62 1.44 -2.18 2.92
N SER A 63 1.78 -2.12 4.22
CA SER A 63 3.16 -2.19 4.73
C SER A 63 3.61 -3.59 5.15
N ASP A 64 2.79 -4.61 4.99
CA ASP A 64 3.12 -6.00 5.34
C ASP A 64 3.77 -6.76 4.17
N THR A 65 4.33 -7.93 4.46
CA THR A 65 5.03 -8.77 3.48
C THR A 65 4.15 -9.29 2.36
N PHE A 66 2.83 -9.47 2.62
CA PHE A 66 1.88 -9.91 1.60
C PHE A 66 1.70 -8.92 0.46
N HIS A 67 1.99 -7.63 0.71
CA HIS A 67 1.82 -6.55 -0.26
C HIS A 67 3.12 -6.02 -0.84
N LEU A 68 4.25 -6.12 -0.10
CA LEU A 68 5.53 -5.52 -0.55
C LEU A 68 6.76 -6.43 -0.41
N GLY A 69 6.60 -7.63 0.16
CA GLY A 69 7.72 -8.49 0.55
C GLY A 69 8.66 -8.90 -0.59
N ALA A 70 8.19 -8.97 -1.83
CA ALA A 70 9.01 -9.34 -2.97
C ALA A 70 9.75 -8.15 -3.62
N LEU A 71 9.48 -6.90 -3.20
CA LEU A 71 10.01 -5.71 -3.86
C LEU A 71 11.54 -5.68 -3.97
N PRO A 72 12.34 -5.92 -2.89
CA PRO A 72 13.80 -5.93 -2.99
C PRO A 72 14.31 -7.01 -3.96
N TYR A 73 13.74 -8.21 -3.90
CA TYR A 73 14.10 -9.30 -4.79
C TYR A 73 13.71 -9.02 -6.25
N ALA A 74 12.52 -8.48 -6.48
CA ALA A 74 12.05 -8.16 -7.82
C ALA A 74 12.93 -7.10 -8.50
N MET A 75 13.38 -6.10 -7.76
CA MET A 75 14.30 -5.08 -8.27
C MET A 75 15.69 -5.64 -8.53
N LYS A 76 16.22 -6.44 -7.61
CA LYS A 76 17.57 -7.00 -7.73
C LYS A 76 17.67 -8.10 -8.79
N GLN A 77 16.72 -9.04 -8.84
CA GLN A 77 16.82 -10.28 -9.59
C GLN A 77 15.90 -10.37 -10.80
N LEU A 78 14.72 -9.74 -10.75
CA LEU A 78 13.70 -9.87 -11.80
C LEU A 78 13.69 -8.68 -12.79
N GLY A 79 14.54 -7.67 -12.56
CA GLY A 79 14.68 -6.51 -13.46
C GLY A 79 13.51 -5.51 -13.35
N LEU A 80 12.82 -5.44 -12.20
CA LEU A 80 11.82 -4.42 -11.92
C LEU A 80 12.52 -3.08 -11.70
N SER A 81 12.28 -2.09 -12.57
CA SER A 81 12.90 -0.77 -12.51
C SER A 81 11.92 0.39 -12.53
N ALA A 82 10.63 0.10 -12.45
CA ALA A 82 9.55 1.07 -12.50
C ALA A 82 9.50 1.96 -11.24
N PRO A 83 9.03 3.22 -11.33
CA PRO A 83 8.80 4.07 -10.17
C PRO A 83 7.74 3.47 -9.24
N ILE A 84 7.96 3.63 -7.93
CA ILE A 84 7.11 3.05 -6.88
C ILE A 84 6.35 4.16 -6.18
N TYR A 85 5.06 3.95 -5.94
CA TYR A 85 4.18 4.89 -5.26
C TYR A 85 3.57 4.23 -4.02
N ALA A 86 3.65 4.92 -2.90
CA ALA A 86 3.07 4.50 -1.62
C ALA A 86 2.72 5.71 -0.75
N THR A 87 1.97 5.51 0.31
CA THR A 87 1.79 6.54 1.34
C THR A 87 3.02 6.60 2.26
N GLU A 88 3.26 7.74 2.91
CA GLU A 88 4.41 7.91 3.83
C GLU A 88 4.44 6.82 4.93
N PRO A 89 3.31 6.48 5.62
CA PRO A 89 3.35 5.41 6.60
C PRO A 89 3.64 4.03 5.99
N VAL A 90 3.09 3.71 4.80
CA VAL A 90 3.39 2.44 4.12
C VAL A 90 4.87 2.34 3.79
N TYR A 91 5.47 3.42 3.31
CA TYR A 91 6.92 3.49 3.05
C TYR A 91 7.74 3.22 4.32
N ARG A 92 7.50 3.97 5.42
CA ARG A 92 8.31 3.85 6.65
C ARG A 92 8.10 2.52 7.36
N LEU A 93 6.85 2.12 7.55
CA LEU A 93 6.52 0.88 8.26
C LEU A 93 6.84 -0.35 7.42
N GLY A 94 6.70 -0.27 6.08
CA GLY A 94 7.12 -1.32 5.17
C GLY A 94 8.62 -1.56 5.18
N LEU A 95 9.44 -0.50 5.23
CA LEU A 95 10.89 -0.60 5.38
C LEU A 95 11.25 -1.34 6.69
N LEU A 96 10.63 -0.97 7.81
CA LEU A 96 10.85 -1.64 9.09
C LEU A 96 10.39 -3.09 9.08
N THR A 97 9.28 -3.40 8.42
CA THR A 97 8.80 -4.77 8.22
C THR A 97 9.83 -5.61 7.48
N MET A 98 10.41 -5.07 6.41
CA MET A 98 11.44 -5.79 5.64
C MET A 98 12.74 -5.98 6.43
N TYR A 99 13.14 -5.02 7.25
CA TYR A 99 14.30 -5.17 8.13
C TYR A 99 14.08 -6.26 9.18
N ASP A 100 12.94 -6.27 9.87
CA ASP A 100 12.63 -7.27 10.88
C ASP A 100 12.55 -8.68 10.28
N GLN A 101 11.96 -8.79 9.08
CA GLN A 101 11.93 -10.03 8.30
C GLN A 101 13.33 -10.53 7.94
N TYR A 102 14.17 -9.66 7.39
CA TYR A 102 15.55 -10.02 7.02
C TYR A 102 16.35 -10.48 8.24
N LEU A 103 16.34 -9.68 9.32
CA LEU A 103 17.09 -9.99 10.55
C LEU A 103 16.61 -11.29 11.18
N SER A 104 15.29 -11.51 11.24
CA SER A 104 14.70 -12.74 11.76
C SER A 104 15.12 -13.97 10.94
N ARG A 105 15.10 -13.87 9.61
CA ARG A 105 15.49 -14.96 8.71
C ARG A 105 17.00 -15.24 8.76
N LYS A 106 17.81 -14.20 8.81
CA LYS A 106 19.27 -14.33 8.91
C LYS A 106 19.71 -15.08 10.17
N GLN A 107 18.92 -15.04 11.25
CA GLN A 107 19.23 -15.82 12.47
C GLN A 107 19.00 -17.32 12.31
N VAL A 108 18.05 -17.74 11.50
CA VAL A 108 17.62 -19.14 11.39
C VAL A 108 18.15 -19.85 10.13
N SER A 109 18.61 -19.11 9.13
CA SER A 109 19.10 -19.68 7.86
C SER A 109 20.15 -18.79 7.22
N GLU A 110 20.92 -19.38 6.30
CA GLU A 110 21.68 -18.56 5.35
C GLU A 110 20.70 -17.97 4.35
N PHE A 111 20.55 -16.63 4.40
CA PHE A 111 19.56 -15.90 3.62
C PHE A 111 20.27 -15.01 2.60
N ASP A 112 20.28 -15.46 1.32
CA ASP A 112 21.02 -14.82 0.23
C ASP A 112 20.13 -14.20 -0.87
N LEU A 113 18.79 -14.22 -0.68
CA LEU A 113 17.85 -13.74 -1.70
C LEU A 113 17.99 -12.24 -1.93
N PHE A 114 18.13 -11.47 -0.87
CA PHE A 114 18.41 -10.04 -0.88
C PHE A 114 19.14 -9.64 0.41
N THR A 115 19.76 -8.47 0.40
CA THR A 115 20.52 -7.89 1.53
C THR A 115 19.79 -6.67 2.10
N LEU A 116 20.33 -6.09 3.18
CA LEU A 116 19.84 -4.80 3.71
C LEU A 116 20.00 -3.69 2.69
N ASP A 117 21.12 -3.65 1.96
CA ASP A 117 21.36 -2.67 0.91
C ASP A 117 20.35 -2.77 -0.23
N ASP A 118 19.90 -3.99 -0.56
CA ASP A 118 18.85 -4.21 -1.56
C ASP A 118 17.49 -3.68 -1.06
N ILE A 119 17.21 -3.83 0.25
CA ILE A 119 16.01 -3.24 0.86
C ILE A 119 16.09 -1.72 0.79
N ASP A 120 17.21 -1.12 1.21
CA ASP A 120 17.40 0.33 1.17
C ASP A 120 17.27 0.88 -0.26
N SER A 121 17.89 0.22 -1.23
CA SER A 121 17.80 0.58 -2.64
C SER A 121 16.37 0.53 -3.17
N ALA A 122 15.60 -0.49 -2.77
CA ALA A 122 14.20 -0.63 -3.18
C ALA A 122 13.30 0.47 -2.63
N PHE A 123 13.57 0.93 -1.40
CA PHE A 123 12.77 1.97 -0.75
C PHE A 123 13.26 3.39 -1.02
N GLN A 124 14.51 3.59 -1.46
CA GLN A 124 15.11 4.90 -1.70
C GLN A 124 14.30 5.78 -2.68
N ASN A 125 13.78 5.16 -3.74
CA ASN A 125 13.11 5.86 -4.84
C ASN A 125 11.57 5.79 -4.79
N VAL A 126 10.98 5.51 -3.61
CA VAL A 126 9.53 5.50 -3.45
C VAL A 126 8.98 6.93 -3.43
N THR A 127 8.08 7.22 -4.34
CA THR A 127 7.30 8.47 -4.36
C THR A 127 6.21 8.39 -3.29
N ARG A 128 6.28 9.28 -2.30
CA ARG A 128 5.39 9.30 -1.14
C ARG A 128 4.21 10.22 -1.40
N LEU A 129 3.01 9.69 -1.24
CA LEU A 129 1.77 10.43 -1.47
C LEU A 129 0.97 10.55 -0.17
N THR A 130 0.22 11.64 -0.03
CA THR A 130 -0.78 11.80 1.04
C THR A 130 -2.15 11.31 0.58
N TYR A 131 -3.03 10.95 1.53
CA TYR A 131 -4.40 10.56 1.18
C TYR A 131 -5.11 11.65 0.38
N SER A 132 -5.85 11.22 -0.64
CA SER A 132 -6.59 12.07 -1.59
C SER A 132 -5.72 12.97 -2.46
N GLN A 133 -4.41 12.84 -2.43
CA GLN A 133 -3.50 13.54 -3.33
C GLN A 133 -3.60 12.95 -4.74
N ASN A 134 -3.97 13.76 -5.70
CA ASN A 134 -3.94 13.38 -7.11
C ASN A 134 -2.51 13.48 -7.65
N HIS A 135 -2.00 12.40 -8.20
CA HIS A 135 -0.71 12.36 -8.89
C HIS A 135 -0.94 12.03 -10.37
N TYR A 136 -0.42 12.89 -11.24
CA TYR A 136 -0.57 12.78 -12.69
C TYR A 136 0.59 11.99 -13.25
N MET A 137 0.28 10.91 -13.97
CA MET A 137 1.31 10.11 -14.63
C MET A 137 1.86 10.84 -15.86
N SER A 138 3.13 10.64 -16.15
CA SER A 138 3.84 11.27 -17.28
C SER A 138 4.18 10.25 -18.38
N GLY A 139 4.59 10.75 -19.53
CA GLY A 139 5.04 9.92 -20.64
C GLY A 139 3.95 8.99 -21.18
N LYS A 140 4.18 7.68 -21.19
CA LYS A 140 3.21 6.66 -21.65
C LYS A 140 1.89 6.69 -20.86
N GLY A 141 1.94 7.19 -19.60
CA GLY A 141 0.78 7.29 -18.71
C GLY A 141 0.05 8.63 -18.77
N GLU A 142 0.31 9.48 -19.75
CA GLU A 142 -0.33 10.79 -19.85
C GLU A 142 -1.86 10.68 -19.86
N GLY A 143 -2.51 11.51 -19.02
CA GLY A 143 -3.96 11.48 -18.82
C GLY A 143 -4.43 10.50 -17.75
N ILE A 144 -3.54 9.67 -17.17
CA ILE A 144 -3.87 8.83 -16.01
C ILE A 144 -3.55 9.60 -14.73
N VAL A 145 -4.46 9.54 -13.78
CA VAL A 145 -4.32 10.12 -12.44
C VAL A 145 -4.47 9.02 -11.40
N ILE A 146 -3.51 8.92 -10.48
CA ILE A 146 -3.59 8.00 -9.35
C ILE A 146 -3.84 8.78 -8.06
N ALA A 147 -4.61 8.21 -7.14
CA ALA A 147 -4.84 8.79 -5.83
C ALA A 147 -4.97 7.69 -4.75
N PRO A 148 -4.19 7.78 -3.66
CA PRO A 148 -4.33 6.89 -2.52
C PRO A 148 -5.49 7.34 -1.63
N LEU A 149 -6.32 6.41 -1.19
CA LEU A 149 -7.46 6.64 -0.31
C LEU A 149 -7.41 5.67 0.87
N VAL A 150 -8.05 6.03 1.98
CA VAL A 150 -8.00 5.23 3.22
C VAL A 150 -8.60 3.85 3.03
N ALA A 151 -7.82 2.79 3.27
CA ALA A 151 -8.28 1.40 3.29
C ALA A 151 -8.81 0.96 4.67
N GLY A 152 -8.25 1.49 5.77
CA GLY A 152 -8.70 1.23 7.14
C GLY A 152 -8.19 -0.07 7.77
N HIS A 153 -7.34 -0.82 7.09
CA HIS A 153 -6.76 -2.08 7.57
C HIS A 153 -5.45 -1.88 8.34
N LEU A 154 -4.47 -1.22 7.73
CA LEU A 154 -3.19 -0.85 8.33
C LEU A 154 -2.99 0.67 8.31
N LEU A 155 -2.08 1.17 9.15
CA LEU A 155 -1.72 2.59 9.16
C LEU A 155 -1.08 2.99 7.83
N GLY A 156 -1.68 3.97 7.16
CA GLY A 156 -1.29 4.34 5.80
C GLY A 156 -1.87 3.44 4.71
N GLY A 157 -2.56 2.35 5.09
CA GLY A 157 -3.16 1.40 4.15
C GLY A 157 -4.08 2.07 3.14
N THR A 158 -3.97 1.66 1.87
CA THR A 158 -4.43 2.42 0.72
C THR A 158 -5.38 1.63 -0.17
N THR A 159 -6.52 2.21 -0.46
CA THR A 159 -7.33 1.88 -1.64
C THR A 159 -6.88 2.77 -2.78
N TRP A 160 -6.43 2.21 -3.89
CA TRP A 160 -5.97 2.99 -5.04
C TRP A 160 -7.12 3.34 -5.97
N ARG A 161 -7.26 4.63 -6.27
CA ARG A 161 -8.10 5.11 -7.37
C ARG A 161 -7.20 5.48 -8.55
N ILE A 162 -7.48 4.88 -9.69
CA ILE A 162 -6.83 5.17 -10.97
C ILE A 162 -7.90 5.73 -11.90
N THR A 163 -7.75 6.97 -12.30
CA THR A 163 -8.74 7.68 -13.12
C THR A 163 -8.15 7.97 -14.48
N LYS A 164 -8.87 7.63 -15.55
CA LYS A 164 -8.56 8.03 -16.91
C LYS A 164 -9.83 8.37 -17.66
N ASP A 165 -9.83 9.49 -18.38
CA ASP A 165 -10.96 9.97 -19.20
C ASP A 165 -12.31 10.02 -18.44
N GLY A 166 -12.26 10.27 -17.13
CA GLY A 166 -13.43 10.32 -16.25
C GLY A 166 -13.93 8.96 -15.76
N GLU A 167 -13.25 7.87 -16.09
CA GLU A 167 -13.54 6.52 -15.60
C GLU A 167 -12.62 6.16 -14.44
N ASP A 168 -13.20 5.64 -13.36
CA ASP A 168 -12.47 5.20 -12.17
C ASP A 168 -12.28 3.68 -12.17
N VAL A 169 -11.04 3.25 -12.05
CA VAL A 169 -10.63 1.90 -11.70
C VAL A 169 -10.17 1.92 -10.24
N ILE A 170 -10.87 1.18 -9.40
CA ILE A 170 -10.60 1.14 -7.97
C ILE A 170 -9.97 -0.21 -7.59
N TYR A 171 -8.83 -0.17 -6.94
CA TYR A 171 -8.24 -1.33 -6.29
C TYR A 171 -8.44 -1.23 -4.79
N ALA A 172 -9.25 -2.12 -4.24
CA ALA A 172 -9.61 -2.18 -2.82
C ALA A 172 -9.49 -3.61 -2.32
N VAL A 173 -8.29 -3.97 -1.89
CA VAL A 173 -7.97 -5.26 -1.28
C VAL A 173 -7.55 -5.02 0.16
N ASP A 174 -7.89 -5.95 1.05
CA ASP A 174 -7.60 -5.84 2.48
C ASP A 174 -8.11 -4.54 3.11
N PHE A 175 -9.38 -4.22 2.89
CA PHE A 175 -10.00 -3.02 3.46
C PHE A 175 -10.81 -3.31 4.73
N ASN A 176 -10.96 -2.29 5.59
CA ASN A 176 -11.80 -2.34 6.78
C ASN A 176 -12.77 -1.15 6.83
N HIS A 177 -14.06 -1.43 6.89
CA HIS A 177 -15.09 -0.39 7.01
C HIS A 177 -15.30 0.09 8.45
N ARG A 178 -14.85 -0.69 9.43
CA ARG A 178 -15.06 -0.39 10.85
C ARG A 178 -13.99 0.56 11.37
N LYS A 179 -14.41 1.55 12.15
CA LYS A 179 -13.47 2.37 12.92
C LYS A 179 -12.85 1.54 14.04
N GLU A 180 -11.53 1.60 14.13
CA GLU A 180 -10.76 0.99 15.20
C GLU A 180 -10.23 2.05 16.18
N ARG A 181 -9.37 1.67 17.14
CA ARG A 181 -8.79 2.62 18.09
C ARG A 181 -7.90 3.63 17.38
N HIS A 182 -7.03 3.12 16.53
CA HIS A 182 -6.05 3.96 15.83
C HIS A 182 -6.40 4.28 14.39
N LEU A 183 -7.37 3.63 13.75
CA LEU A 183 -7.70 3.83 12.35
C LEU A 183 -9.16 4.23 12.12
N ASN A 184 -9.37 5.07 11.12
CA ASN A 184 -10.68 5.28 10.51
C ASN A 184 -11.03 4.10 9.58
N GLY A 185 -12.32 3.89 9.32
CA GLY A 185 -12.74 2.93 8.32
C GLY A 185 -12.47 3.42 6.89
N THR A 186 -12.51 2.48 5.94
CA THR A 186 -12.33 2.77 4.52
C THR A 186 -13.35 3.79 4.00
N VAL A 187 -12.96 4.55 2.99
CA VAL A 187 -13.85 5.47 2.26
C VAL A 187 -14.51 4.82 1.04
N LEU A 188 -14.42 3.49 0.89
CA LEU A 188 -14.91 2.77 -0.28
C LEU A 188 -16.39 3.03 -0.58
N GLU A 189 -17.20 3.23 0.45
CA GLU A 189 -18.62 3.58 0.31
C GLU A 189 -18.87 4.96 -0.33
N SER A 190 -17.87 5.81 -0.42
CA SER A 190 -17.99 7.12 -1.09
C SER A 190 -18.03 7.01 -2.61
N PHE A 191 -17.56 5.89 -3.17
CA PHE A 191 -17.61 5.66 -4.61
C PHE A 191 -19.00 5.22 -5.05
N VAL A 192 -19.44 5.82 -6.12
CA VAL A 192 -20.73 5.48 -6.74
C VAL A 192 -20.46 4.99 -8.15
N ARG A 193 -20.70 3.70 -8.38
CA ARG A 193 -20.62 3.04 -9.69
C ARG A 193 -19.29 3.26 -10.43
N PRO A 194 -18.13 2.94 -9.82
CA PRO A 194 -16.86 2.98 -10.56
C PRO A 194 -16.91 2.04 -11.76
N ALA A 195 -16.15 2.36 -12.82
CA ALA A 195 -16.09 1.55 -14.03
C ALA A 195 -15.62 0.13 -13.72
N VAL A 196 -14.58 0.00 -12.90
CA VAL A 196 -14.04 -1.28 -12.45
C VAL A 196 -13.73 -1.21 -10.95
N LEU A 197 -14.12 -2.23 -10.22
CA LEU A 197 -13.69 -2.45 -8.85
C LEU A 197 -12.95 -3.79 -8.76
N ILE A 198 -11.71 -3.76 -8.31
CA ILE A 198 -10.90 -4.95 -8.00
C ILE A 198 -10.90 -5.09 -6.49
N THR A 199 -11.36 -6.22 -5.96
CA THR A 199 -11.49 -6.44 -4.52
C THR A 199 -11.26 -7.89 -4.13
N ASP A 200 -11.01 -8.13 -2.84
CA ASP A 200 -10.72 -9.46 -2.31
C ASP A 200 -11.98 -10.24 -1.90
N ALA A 201 -11.83 -11.56 -1.88
CA ALA A 201 -12.81 -12.50 -1.37
C ALA A 201 -12.38 -13.20 -0.06
N PHE A 202 -11.26 -12.76 0.55
CA PHE A 202 -10.60 -13.44 1.65
C PHE A 202 -11.54 -13.76 2.83
N ASN A 203 -12.35 -12.79 3.25
CA ASN A 203 -13.30 -12.93 4.35
C ASN A 203 -14.75 -13.17 3.90
N ALA A 204 -15.02 -13.52 2.65
CA ALA A 204 -16.38 -13.63 2.14
C ALA A 204 -17.26 -14.66 2.87
N LEU A 205 -16.65 -15.67 3.47
CA LEU A 205 -17.35 -16.72 4.28
C LEU A 205 -17.30 -16.46 5.78
N ASN A 206 -16.45 -15.56 6.25
CA ASN A 206 -16.24 -15.30 7.67
C ASN A 206 -17.15 -14.19 8.19
N ASN A 207 -17.72 -14.42 9.37
CA ASN A 207 -18.48 -13.39 10.09
C ASN A 207 -17.78 -13.14 11.42
N GLN A 208 -17.45 -11.90 11.71
CA GLN A 208 -16.78 -11.50 12.93
C GLN A 208 -17.79 -11.24 14.06
N PRO A 209 -17.46 -11.59 15.30
CA PRO A 209 -18.25 -11.21 16.46
C PRO A 209 -18.23 -9.69 16.68
N PRO A 210 -19.16 -9.14 17.48
CA PRO A 210 -19.13 -7.74 17.85
C PRO A 210 -17.80 -7.38 18.54
N ARG A 211 -17.19 -6.24 18.16
CA ARG A 211 -15.88 -5.80 18.65
C ARG A 211 -15.76 -5.82 20.19
N ARG A 212 -16.81 -5.35 20.91
CA ARG A 212 -16.78 -5.31 22.37
C ARG A 212 -16.66 -6.70 22.99
N GLN A 213 -17.36 -7.69 22.43
CA GLN A 213 -17.30 -9.07 22.88
C GLN A 213 -15.91 -9.65 22.60
N ARG A 214 -15.40 -9.49 21.41
CA ARG A 214 -14.05 -9.94 21.01
C ARG A 214 -12.97 -9.36 21.93
N ASP A 215 -12.98 -8.03 22.11
CA ASP A 215 -11.98 -7.34 22.94
C ASP A 215 -12.07 -7.81 24.41
N GLN A 216 -13.28 -8.05 24.95
CA GLN A 216 -13.46 -8.56 26.30
C GLN A 216 -12.93 -10.00 26.44
N GLU A 217 -13.28 -10.89 25.51
CA GLU A 217 -12.80 -12.28 25.52
C GLU A 217 -11.26 -12.35 25.39
N PHE A 218 -10.66 -11.47 24.59
CA PHE A 218 -9.22 -11.31 24.45
C PHE A 218 -8.56 -10.96 25.78
N LEU A 219 -9.04 -9.92 26.43
CA LEU A 219 -8.48 -9.44 27.68
C LEU A 219 -8.70 -10.43 28.82
N ASP A 220 -9.89 -11.06 28.90
CA ASP A 220 -10.21 -12.06 29.92
C ASP A 220 -9.34 -13.33 29.78
N ALA A 221 -9.00 -13.74 28.57
CA ALA A 221 -8.12 -14.87 28.33
C ALA A 221 -6.69 -14.59 28.81
N ILE A 222 -6.17 -13.39 28.54
CA ILE A 222 -4.86 -12.94 29.00
C ILE A 222 -4.83 -12.87 30.54
N GLU A 223 -5.81 -12.19 31.15
CA GLU A 223 -5.87 -12.07 32.61
C GLU A 223 -5.97 -13.42 33.31
N ARG A 224 -6.80 -14.34 32.83
CA ARG A 224 -6.91 -15.70 33.39
C ARG A 224 -5.56 -16.42 33.37
N THR A 225 -4.84 -16.36 32.26
CA THR A 225 -3.53 -17.00 32.12
C THR A 225 -2.50 -16.41 33.07
N VAL A 226 -2.40 -15.11 33.14
CA VAL A 226 -1.48 -14.39 34.01
C VAL A 226 -1.75 -14.68 35.49
N ASN A 227 -3.05 -14.72 35.89
CA ASN A 227 -3.45 -14.99 37.27
C ASN A 227 -3.11 -16.43 37.73
N VAL A 228 -3.05 -17.39 36.81
CA VAL A 228 -2.61 -18.77 37.10
C VAL A 228 -1.08 -18.90 37.13
N GLY A 229 -0.35 -17.83 36.81
CA GLY A 229 1.10 -17.83 36.78
C GLY A 229 1.69 -18.26 35.43
N GLY A 230 0.91 -18.28 34.36
CA GLY A 230 1.33 -18.60 33.00
C GLY A 230 1.82 -17.37 32.22
N ASN A 231 2.57 -17.58 31.17
CA ASN A 231 2.98 -16.56 30.21
C ASN A 231 2.02 -16.53 29.02
N VAL A 232 1.88 -15.35 28.40
CA VAL A 232 1.09 -15.18 27.18
C VAL A 232 2.01 -14.76 26.04
N LEU A 233 2.00 -15.54 24.97
CA LEU A 233 2.67 -15.22 23.72
C LEU A 233 1.63 -14.78 22.69
N LEU A 234 1.83 -13.61 22.12
CA LEU A 234 1.09 -13.07 20.98
C LEU A 234 2.06 -12.98 19.81
N PRO A 235 2.07 -13.96 18.89
CA PRO A 235 2.79 -13.81 17.63
C PRO A 235 2.13 -12.69 16.80
N VAL A 236 2.89 -11.67 16.44
CA VAL A 236 2.37 -10.46 15.79
C VAL A 236 3.26 -10.05 14.61
N ASP A 237 2.70 -9.23 13.74
CA ASP A 237 3.44 -8.53 12.71
C ASP A 237 4.34 -7.43 13.32
N THR A 238 5.22 -6.86 12.49
CA THR A 238 6.22 -5.88 12.96
C THR A 238 5.65 -4.49 13.19
N ALA A 239 4.74 -4.03 12.32
CA ALA A 239 4.33 -2.63 12.28
C ALA A 239 2.89 -2.41 11.78
N GLY A 240 2.09 -3.45 11.71
CA GLY A 240 0.73 -3.40 11.22
C GLY A 240 -0.32 -3.57 12.31
N ARG A 241 -0.89 -4.77 12.43
CA ARG A 241 -1.99 -5.07 13.37
C ARG A 241 -1.58 -5.03 14.85
N VAL A 242 -0.29 -5.23 15.14
CA VAL A 242 0.25 -5.08 16.48
C VAL A 242 -0.11 -3.72 17.13
N LEU A 243 -0.27 -2.65 16.34
CA LEU A 243 -0.59 -1.32 16.85
C LEU A 243 -1.97 -1.26 17.54
N GLU A 244 -2.96 -1.97 17.02
CA GLU A 244 -4.29 -2.07 17.66
C GLU A 244 -4.22 -2.86 18.97
N LEU A 245 -3.39 -3.92 19.02
CA LEU A 245 -3.19 -4.72 20.22
C LEU A 245 -2.45 -3.92 21.30
N ILE A 246 -1.42 -3.18 20.93
CA ILE A 246 -0.68 -2.27 21.82
C ILE A 246 -1.64 -1.31 22.51
N LEU A 247 -2.48 -0.59 21.76
CA LEU A 247 -3.43 0.35 22.33
C LEU A 247 -4.48 -0.35 23.20
N THR A 248 -4.93 -1.54 22.81
CA THR A 248 -5.90 -2.32 23.57
C THR A 248 -5.34 -2.71 24.93
N LEU A 249 -4.11 -3.24 24.95
CA LEU A 249 -3.44 -3.66 26.18
C LEU A 249 -3.02 -2.46 27.05
N GLU A 250 -2.43 -1.43 26.47
CA GLU A 250 -2.02 -0.21 27.20
C GLU A 250 -3.19 0.45 27.93
N GLN A 251 -4.33 0.61 27.25
CA GLN A 251 -5.53 1.18 27.84
C GLN A 251 -6.08 0.31 28.98
N HIS A 252 -6.16 -1.00 28.76
CA HIS A 252 -6.69 -1.92 29.76
C HIS A 252 -5.81 -2.01 31.02
N TRP A 253 -4.47 -2.14 30.85
CA TRP A 253 -3.51 -2.18 31.95
C TRP A 253 -3.49 -0.87 32.74
N THR A 254 -3.66 0.25 32.07
CA THR A 254 -3.76 1.56 32.70
C THR A 254 -5.05 1.70 33.48
N GLN A 255 -6.20 1.26 32.94
CA GLN A 255 -7.49 1.35 33.63
C GLN A 255 -7.57 0.46 34.85
N LYS A 256 -7.12 -0.79 34.74
CA LYS A 256 -7.13 -1.77 35.84
C LYS A 256 -5.93 -1.69 36.77
N GLN A 257 -4.94 -0.85 36.47
CA GLN A 257 -3.68 -0.72 37.24
C GLN A 257 -2.97 -2.07 37.43
N LEU A 258 -2.94 -2.90 36.37
CA LEU A 258 -2.29 -4.22 36.43
C LEU A 258 -0.77 -4.04 36.52
N SER A 259 -0.10 -4.93 37.27
CA SER A 259 1.34 -4.91 37.51
C SER A 259 2.13 -5.87 36.62
N THR A 260 1.47 -6.81 35.93
CA THR A 260 2.11 -7.77 35.04
C THR A 260 2.80 -7.05 33.88
N PRO A 261 4.08 -7.31 33.62
CA PRO A 261 4.81 -6.64 32.55
C PRO A 261 4.32 -7.12 31.17
N ILE A 262 4.21 -6.16 30.25
CA ILE A 262 3.94 -6.40 28.85
C ILE A 262 5.16 -5.96 28.05
N TYR A 263 5.54 -6.78 27.08
CA TYR A 263 6.66 -6.52 26.19
C TYR A 263 6.23 -6.53 24.74
N PHE A 264 6.77 -5.61 23.95
CA PHE A 264 6.77 -5.70 22.50
C PHE A 264 8.21 -5.98 22.05
N LEU A 265 8.42 -7.17 21.50
CA LEU A 265 9.73 -7.74 21.17
C LEU A 265 9.85 -7.87 19.64
N SER A 266 10.67 -7.05 19.04
CA SER A 266 11.02 -7.03 17.61
C SER A 266 12.36 -6.32 17.46
N TYR A 267 13.14 -6.65 16.45
CA TYR A 267 14.41 -5.97 16.17
C TYR A 267 14.25 -4.45 15.94
N VAL A 268 13.06 -4.02 15.54
CA VAL A 268 12.75 -2.63 15.21
C VAL A 268 11.65 -2.02 16.08
N SER A 269 11.35 -2.61 17.26
CA SER A 269 10.23 -2.22 18.11
C SER A 269 10.23 -0.73 18.49
N SER A 270 11.38 -0.17 18.84
CA SER A 270 11.52 1.25 19.21
C SER A 270 11.28 2.14 18.00
N SER A 271 11.95 1.86 16.88
CA SER A 271 11.80 2.63 15.63
C SER A 271 10.35 2.59 15.12
N THR A 272 9.66 1.43 15.21
CA THR A 272 8.25 1.31 14.84
C THR A 272 7.38 2.29 15.63
N ILE A 273 7.52 2.30 16.95
CA ILE A 273 6.70 3.18 17.80
C ILE A 273 7.07 4.65 17.60
N ASP A 274 8.33 4.99 17.38
CA ASP A 274 8.76 6.37 17.14
C ASP A 274 8.20 6.92 15.82
N TYR A 275 8.22 6.16 14.75
CA TYR A 275 7.53 6.57 13.52
C TYR A 275 6.02 6.66 13.71
N VAL A 276 5.39 5.69 14.38
CA VAL A 276 3.95 5.71 14.64
C VAL A 276 3.53 6.95 15.42
N LYS A 277 4.31 7.40 16.41
CA LYS A 277 4.06 8.65 17.13
C LYS A 277 4.02 9.89 16.22
N SER A 278 4.76 9.87 15.11
CA SER A 278 4.78 10.99 14.16
C SER A 278 3.59 10.99 13.19
N PHE A 279 2.86 9.86 13.05
CA PHE A 279 1.78 9.69 12.07
C PHE A 279 0.36 9.97 12.63
N LEU A 280 0.21 10.88 13.57
CA LEU A 280 -1.10 11.18 14.19
C LEU A 280 -2.17 11.62 13.17
N GLU A 281 -1.79 12.34 12.13
CA GLU A 281 -2.69 12.80 11.06
C GLU A 281 -3.26 11.67 10.19
N TRP A 282 -2.58 10.51 10.15
CA TRP A 282 -2.98 9.31 9.42
C TRP A 282 -3.90 8.41 10.25
N MET A 283 -4.09 8.74 11.52
CA MET A 283 -4.86 7.95 12.47
C MET A 283 -6.34 8.35 12.51
N SER A 284 -7.08 7.72 13.41
CA SER A 284 -8.49 8.01 13.61
C SER A 284 -8.72 9.41 14.15
N ASP A 285 -9.85 10.00 13.77
CA ASP A 285 -10.30 11.32 14.26
C ASP A 285 -10.36 11.37 15.80
N SER A 286 -10.57 10.24 16.47
CA SER A 286 -10.59 10.17 17.93
C SER A 286 -9.22 10.42 18.55
N ILE A 287 -8.16 9.87 17.94
CA ILE A 287 -6.78 10.12 18.38
C ILE A 287 -6.38 11.56 18.08
N ALA A 288 -6.65 12.05 16.86
CA ALA A 288 -6.33 13.42 16.47
C ALA A 288 -6.99 14.44 17.43
N LYS A 289 -8.30 14.30 17.69
CA LYS A 289 -9.02 15.17 18.64
C LYS A 289 -8.50 15.05 20.07
N SER A 290 -8.19 13.83 20.54
CA SER A 290 -7.61 13.63 21.86
C SER A 290 -6.28 14.37 21.99
N PHE A 291 -5.42 14.26 20.98
CA PHE A 291 -4.13 14.96 20.95
C PHE A 291 -4.29 16.48 20.91
N GLU A 292 -5.27 17.00 20.17
CA GLU A 292 -5.58 18.46 20.16
C GLU A 292 -5.93 18.98 21.55
N HIS A 293 -6.68 18.20 22.35
CA HIS A 293 -7.15 18.60 23.66
C HIS A 293 -6.13 18.37 24.77
N THR A 294 -5.49 17.20 24.82
CA THR A 294 -4.64 16.77 25.92
C THR A 294 -3.15 16.95 25.64
N ARG A 295 -2.75 17.06 24.36
CA ARG A 295 -1.37 16.97 23.89
C ARG A 295 -0.68 15.65 24.24
N ASP A 296 -1.42 14.65 24.70
CA ASP A 296 -0.93 13.30 24.96
C ASP A 296 -1.00 12.46 23.68
N ASN A 297 0.14 11.91 23.25
CA ASN A 297 0.18 10.98 22.12
C ASN A 297 -0.30 9.61 22.58
N ALA A 298 -1.23 9.01 21.84
CA ALA A 298 -1.82 7.70 22.18
C ALA A 298 -0.77 6.57 22.26
N PHE A 299 0.37 6.71 21.55
CA PHE A 299 1.49 5.78 21.57
C PHE A 299 2.61 6.16 22.54
N LEU A 300 2.35 7.06 23.48
CA LEU A 300 3.23 7.26 24.63
C LEU A 300 2.97 6.13 25.65
N LEU A 301 3.64 5.00 25.43
CA LEU A 301 3.43 3.78 26.19
C LEU A 301 4.01 3.88 27.60
N ARG A 302 3.22 3.56 28.61
CA ARG A 302 3.62 3.61 30.04
C ARG A 302 3.68 2.20 30.65
N LYS A 303 2.90 1.27 30.12
CA LYS A 303 2.77 -0.12 30.62
C LYS A 303 3.51 -1.12 29.74
N ILE A 304 3.65 -0.84 28.46
CA ILE A 304 4.32 -1.71 27.49
C ILE A 304 5.78 -1.30 27.35
N LYS A 305 6.66 -2.28 27.50
CA LYS A 305 8.11 -2.10 27.32
C LYS A 305 8.51 -2.53 25.92
N LEU A 306 9.24 -1.67 25.22
CA LEU A 306 9.82 -1.97 23.91
C LEU A 306 11.16 -2.66 24.12
N VAL A 307 11.37 -3.81 23.50
CA VAL A 307 12.59 -4.58 23.63
C VAL A 307 13.03 -5.14 22.28
N ILE A 308 14.34 -5.18 22.06
CA ILE A 308 14.97 -5.64 20.82
C ILE A 308 15.74 -6.95 20.99
N ASN A 309 15.83 -7.45 22.21
CA ASN A 309 16.49 -8.72 22.52
C ASN A 309 15.73 -9.48 23.63
N LYS A 310 15.99 -10.78 23.72
CA LYS A 310 15.33 -11.68 24.66
C LYS A 310 15.83 -11.52 26.11
N SER A 311 17.02 -11.00 26.35
CA SER A 311 17.62 -10.89 27.68
C SER A 311 16.79 -10.11 28.67
N ALA A 312 16.13 -9.02 28.21
CA ALA A 312 15.23 -8.22 29.06
C ALA A 312 14.00 -9.01 29.58
N LEU A 313 13.60 -10.08 28.91
CA LEU A 313 12.52 -10.97 29.35
C LEU A 313 12.99 -11.94 30.43
N GLU A 314 14.25 -12.37 30.38
CA GLU A 314 14.86 -13.30 31.35
C GLU A 314 15.10 -12.63 32.71
N GLU A 315 15.39 -11.33 32.73
CA GLU A 315 15.58 -10.55 33.94
C GLU A 315 14.28 -10.34 34.75
N ALA A 316 13.12 -10.46 34.11
CA ALA A 316 11.84 -10.22 34.76
C ALA A 316 11.25 -11.51 35.31
N PRO A 317 11.16 -11.68 36.64
CA PRO A 317 10.54 -12.86 37.25
C PRO A 317 9.02 -12.83 37.10
N GLY A 318 8.40 -14.01 37.02
CA GLY A 318 6.95 -14.18 37.03
C GLY A 318 6.31 -14.14 35.64
N SER A 319 4.97 -14.11 35.65
CA SER A 319 4.15 -14.10 34.44
C SER A 319 4.35 -12.83 33.62
N LYS A 320 4.36 -12.97 32.32
CA LYS A 320 4.52 -11.88 31.38
C LYS A 320 3.66 -12.05 30.13
N VAL A 321 3.32 -10.94 29.52
CA VAL A 321 2.65 -10.90 28.19
C VAL A 321 3.65 -10.40 27.18
N VAL A 322 3.87 -11.16 26.11
CA VAL A 322 4.86 -10.81 25.09
C VAL A 322 4.18 -10.82 23.72
N MET A 323 4.19 -9.66 23.08
CA MET A 323 3.93 -9.51 21.66
C MET A 323 5.27 -9.64 20.94
N ALA A 324 5.47 -10.70 20.18
CA ALA A 324 6.73 -11.00 19.51
C ALA A 324 6.56 -11.12 18.00
N SER A 325 7.45 -10.47 17.22
CA SER A 325 7.53 -10.71 15.78
C SER A 325 8.17 -12.09 15.56
N MET A 326 7.77 -12.86 14.62
CA MET A 326 6.89 -12.78 13.47
C MET A 326 5.59 -13.56 13.71
N ALA A 327 4.51 -13.15 13.07
CA ALA A 327 3.20 -13.78 13.24
C ALA A 327 3.14 -15.23 12.74
N SER A 328 3.95 -15.61 11.75
CA SER A 328 4.02 -16.96 11.15
C SER A 328 4.65 -18.02 12.03
N LEU A 329 5.40 -17.65 13.07
CA LEU A 329 6.23 -18.56 13.89
C LEU A 329 7.33 -19.31 13.10
N GLU A 330 7.73 -18.82 11.91
CA GLU A 330 8.76 -19.48 11.09
C GLU A 330 10.17 -19.02 11.40
N ALA A 331 10.31 -17.87 12.04
CA ALA A 331 11.58 -17.27 12.44
C ALA A 331 11.35 -16.23 13.53
N GLY A 332 12.44 -15.64 14.01
CA GLY A 332 12.41 -14.52 14.94
C GLY A 332 12.03 -14.90 16.37
N PHE A 333 11.76 -13.89 17.15
CA PHE A 333 11.53 -14.05 18.59
C PHE A 333 10.28 -14.86 18.94
N SER A 334 9.25 -14.79 18.16
CA SER A 334 8.00 -15.53 18.38
C SER A 334 8.22 -17.04 18.27
N HIS A 335 9.06 -17.49 17.31
CA HIS A 335 9.44 -18.87 17.14
C HIS A 335 10.19 -19.38 18.38
N ASP A 336 11.22 -18.66 18.82
CA ASP A 336 12.05 -19.06 19.96
C ASP A 336 11.23 -19.15 21.24
N LEU A 337 10.37 -18.16 21.50
CA LEU A 337 9.48 -18.15 22.66
C LEU A 337 8.43 -19.25 22.60
N PHE A 338 7.91 -19.57 21.41
CA PHE A 338 6.97 -20.68 21.24
C PHE A 338 7.64 -22.00 21.62
N VAL A 339 8.83 -22.29 21.12
CA VAL A 339 9.56 -23.54 21.43
C VAL A 339 9.81 -23.67 22.92
N GLU A 340 10.14 -22.59 23.60
CA GLU A 340 10.40 -22.56 25.03
C GLU A 340 9.14 -22.74 25.87
N TRP A 341 8.02 -22.10 25.46
CA TRP A 341 6.81 -22.03 26.31
C TRP A 341 5.74 -23.08 25.97
N ALA A 342 5.83 -23.73 24.83
CA ALA A 342 4.79 -24.65 24.35
C ALA A 342 4.59 -25.89 25.25
N ALA A 343 5.64 -26.32 26.01
CA ALA A 343 5.57 -27.49 26.85
C ALA A 343 4.87 -27.27 28.20
N ASP A 344 4.68 -26.03 28.64
CA ASP A 344 4.02 -25.69 29.90
C ASP A 344 2.49 -25.45 29.69
N PRO A 345 1.61 -26.25 30.29
CA PRO A 345 0.16 -26.12 30.15
C PRO A 345 -0.42 -24.83 30.76
N LYS A 346 0.33 -24.09 31.56
CA LYS A 346 -0.10 -22.79 32.11
C LYS A 346 0.00 -21.67 31.08
N ASN A 347 0.82 -21.82 30.06
CA ASN A 347 1.06 -20.79 29.06
C ASN A 347 -0.06 -20.77 28.03
N LEU A 348 -0.21 -19.59 27.41
CA LEU A 348 -1.15 -19.33 26.33
C LEU A 348 -0.40 -18.79 25.12
N VAL A 349 -0.63 -19.39 23.97
CA VAL A 349 -0.28 -18.81 22.67
C VAL A 349 -1.55 -18.36 22.00
N MET A 350 -1.67 -17.06 21.71
CA MET A 350 -2.86 -16.47 21.17
C MET A 350 -2.57 -15.85 19.80
N PHE A 351 -3.16 -16.42 18.78
CA PHE A 351 -3.05 -15.93 17.42
C PHE A 351 -4.09 -14.83 17.18
N THR A 352 -3.69 -13.72 16.62
CA THR A 352 -4.53 -12.55 16.35
C THR A 352 -4.88 -12.39 14.87
N GLU A 353 -4.26 -13.22 14.03
CA GLU A 353 -4.50 -13.30 12.59
C GLU A 353 -4.35 -14.76 12.12
N ARG A 354 -4.92 -15.06 10.95
CA ARG A 354 -4.76 -16.38 10.34
C ARG A 354 -3.32 -16.56 9.87
N GLY A 355 -2.74 -17.70 10.24
CA GLY A 355 -1.42 -18.09 9.78
C GLY A 355 -1.40 -18.26 8.26
N GLN A 356 -0.29 -17.88 7.62
CA GLN A 356 -0.06 -18.12 6.20
C GLN A 356 -0.03 -19.62 5.89
N PHE A 357 -0.40 -19.96 4.67
CA PHE A 357 -0.42 -21.37 4.24
C PHE A 357 0.97 -22.01 4.38
N GLY A 358 1.04 -23.20 4.97
CA GLY A 358 2.28 -23.92 5.17
C GLY A 358 3.07 -23.53 6.42
N THR A 359 2.76 -22.43 7.09
CA THR A 359 3.49 -21.97 8.27
C THR A 359 3.12 -22.72 9.55
N LEU A 360 4.03 -22.70 10.52
CA LEU A 360 3.82 -23.29 11.85
C LEU A 360 2.58 -22.68 12.54
N ALA A 361 2.36 -21.37 12.42
CA ALA A 361 1.17 -20.71 12.94
C ALA A 361 -0.11 -21.31 12.36
N ARG A 362 -0.16 -21.57 11.04
CA ARG A 362 -1.32 -22.19 10.38
C ARG A 362 -1.56 -23.62 10.84
N ILE A 363 -0.47 -24.39 11.03
CA ILE A 363 -0.54 -25.77 11.53
C ILE A 363 -1.11 -25.80 12.96
N LEU A 364 -0.68 -24.89 13.83
CA LEU A 364 -1.17 -24.78 15.20
C LEU A 364 -2.62 -24.29 15.30
N GLN A 365 -3.12 -23.57 14.31
CA GLN A 365 -4.51 -23.10 14.23
C GLN A 365 -5.48 -24.16 13.66
N SER A 366 -4.99 -25.35 13.30
CA SER A 366 -5.86 -26.44 12.82
C SER A 366 -6.80 -26.97 13.92
N ASP A 367 -7.94 -27.49 13.52
CA ASP A 367 -8.90 -28.11 14.44
C ASP A 367 -9.04 -29.61 14.12
N PRO A 368 -8.61 -30.53 15.01
CA PRO A 368 -7.94 -30.29 16.29
C PRO A 368 -6.46 -29.88 16.12
N PRO A 369 -5.92 -29.07 17.07
CA PRO A 369 -4.53 -28.67 17.03
C PRO A 369 -3.58 -29.86 17.27
N PRO A 370 -2.36 -29.87 16.68
CA PRO A 370 -1.41 -30.95 16.85
C PRO A 370 -0.87 -31.00 18.27
N LYS A 371 -0.69 -32.20 18.81
CA LYS A 371 -0.10 -32.43 20.15
C LYS A 371 1.42 -32.28 20.18
N ALA A 372 2.06 -32.44 19.05
CA ALA A 372 3.50 -32.26 18.87
C ALA A 372 3.77 -31.73 17.47
N VAL A 373 4.75 -30.86 17.36
CA VAL A 373 5.22 -30.31 16.09
C VAL A 373 6.74 -30.46 15.96
N LYS A 374 7.21 -30.71 14.77
CA LYS A 374 8.63 -30.65 14.44
C LYS A 374 8.99 -29.22 14.08
N VAL A 375 9.99 -28.70 14.75
CA VAL A 375 10.51 -27.35 14.51
C VAL A 375 12.02 -27.43 14.30
N THR A 376 12.55 -26.53 13.51
CA THR A 376 13.99 -26.40 13.31
C THR A 376 14.49 -25.27 14.18
N MET A 377 15.25 -25.62 15.22
CA MET A 377 15.97 -24.63 16.02
C MET A 377 17.31 -24.35 15.39
N SER A 378 17.52 -23.09 15.06
CA SER A 378 18.78 -22.62 14.47
C SER A 378 19.47 -21.64 15.39
N ARG A 379 20.77 -21.68 15.44
CA ARG A 379 21.60 -20.76 16.22
C ARG A 379 22.79 -20.30 15.38
N ARG A 380 23.01 -19.00 15.34
CA ARG A 380 24.22 -18.43 14.76
C ARG A 380 25.39 -18.57 15.73
N ILE A 381 26.49 -19.15 15.26
CA ILE A 381 27.73 -19.34 16.00
C ILE A 381 28.81 -18.58 15.24
N PRO A 382 29.58 -17.68 15.92
CA PRO A 382 30.71 -17.00 15.29
C PRO A 382 31.75 -18.04 14.80
N LEU A 383 32.28 -17.81 13.61
CA LEU A 383 33.39 -18.63 13.09
C LEU A 383 34.66 -18.34 13.89
N VAL A 384 35.39 -19.40 14.30
CA VAL A 384 36.59 -19.27 15.12
C VAL A 384 37.72 -20.14 14.52
N GLY A 385 38.93 -19.64 14.57
CA GLY A 385 40.14 -20.42 14.19
C GLY A 385 40.21 -20.73 12.69
N GLU A 386 40.34 -22.04 12.34
CA GLU A 386 40.50 -22.48 10.95
C GLU A 386 39.30 -22.20 10.07
N GLU A 387 38.09 -22.23 10.62
CA GLU A 387 36.84 -21.92 9.88
C GLU A 387 36.76 -20.44 9.48
N LEU A 388 37.21 -19.55 10.37
CA LEU A 388 37.28 -18.12 10.09
C LEU A 388 38.31 -17.81 8.97
N ALA A 389 39.50 -18.42 9.07
CA ALA A 389 40.54 -18.25 8.04
C ALA A 389 40.10 -18.74 6.66
N ALA A 390 39.40 -19.88 6.61
CA ALA A 390 38.86 -20.41 5.36
C ALA A 390 37.78 -19.50 4.77
N TYR A 391 36.90 -18.92 5.59
CA TYR A 391 35.89 -17.95 5.17
C TYR A 391 36.53 -16.67 4.63
N GLU A 392 37.52 -16.11 5.31
CA GLU A 392 38.25 -14.92 4.86
C GLU A 392 38.97 -15.16 3.53
N GLU A 393 39.57 -16.34 3.34
CA GLU A 393 40.19 -16.70 2.08
C GLU A 393 39.18 -16.79 0.94
N GLU A 394 38.03 -17.40 1.19
CA GLU A 394 36.94 -17.48 0.21
C GLU A 394 36.37 -16.10 -0.14
N GLN A 395 36.13 -15.25 0.84
CA GLN A 395 35.68 -13.86 0.61
C GLN A 395 36.70 -13.07 -0.20
N ASN A 396 37.97 -13.22 0.08
CA ASN A 396 39.03 -12.59 -0.69
C ASN A 396 39.10 -13.13 -2.12
N ARG A 397 38.78 -14.41 -2.34
CA ARG A 397 38.67 -14.97 -3.69
C ARG A 397 37.51 -14.37 -4.46
N ILE A 398 36.33 -14.30 -3.86
CA ILE A 398 35.13 -13.72 -4.47
C ILE A 398 35.37 -12.24 -4.83
N LYS A 399 35.91 -11.45 -3.90
CA LYS A 399 36.25 -10.04 -4.16
C LYS A 399 37.25 -9.87 -5.32
N ARG A 400 38.22 -10.78 -5.45
CA ARG A 400 39.16 -10.76 -6.59
C ARG A 400 38.49 -11.12 -7.92
N GLU A 401 37.56 -12.08 -7.92
CA GLU A 401 36.79 -12.46 -9.10
C GLU A 401 35.84 -11.33 -9.53
N GLU A 402 35.18 -10.66 -8.60
CA GLU A 402 34.32 -9.51 -8.87
C GLU A 402 35.12 -8.30 -9.41
N ALA A 403 36.27 -8.00 -8.80
CA ALA A 403 37.16 -6.96 -9.30
C ALA A 403 37.68 -7.28 -10.71
N LEU A 404 37.95 -8.55 -11.02
CA LEU A 404 38.35 -8.98 -12.35
C LEU A 404 37.19 -8.84 -13.35
N LYS A 405 35.98 -9.22 -13.00
CA LYS A 405 34.79 -9.03 -13.83
C LYS A 405 34.50 -7.54 -14.08
N ALA A 406 34.61 -6.70 -13.05
CA ALA A 406 34.42 -5.25 -13.18
C ALA A 406 35.47 -4.61 -14.09
N THR A 407 36.74 -5.09 -14.08
CA THR A 407 37.76 -4.63 -15.00
C THR A 407 37.52 -5.08 -16.43
N LEU A 408 37.04 -6.32 -16.64
CA LEU A 408 36.69 -6.82 -17.97
C LEU A 408 35.51 -6.06 -18.59
N VAL A 409 34.46 -5.74 -17.78
CA VAL A 409 33.35 -4.93 -18.26
C VAL A 409 33.79 -3.53 -18.65
N LYS A 410 34.67 -2.89 -17.85
CA LYS A 410 35.23 -1.58 -18.18
C LYS A 410 36.12 -1.61 -19.45
N GLU A 411 36.84 -2.72 -19.68
CA GLU A 411 37.61 -2.90 -20.90
C GLU A 411 36.71 -3.16 -22.12
N GLU A 412 35.61 -3.84 -21.99
CA GLU A 412 34.62 -4.02 -23.06
C GLU A 412 33.89 -2.72 -23.39
N GLU A 413 33.50 -1.94 -22.41
CA GLU A 413 32.90 -0.61 -22.58
C GLU A 413 33.88 0.36 -23.24
N SER A 414 35.17 0.32 -22.87
CA SER A 414 36.20 1.12 -23.51
C SER A 414 36.49 0.69 -24.96
N LYS A 415 36.38 -0.59 -25.28
CA LYS A 415 36.49 -1.11 -26.65
C LYS A 415 35.28 -0.77 -27.50
N ALA A 416 34.08 -0.74 -26.91
CA ALA A 416 32.84 -0.35 -27.59
C ALA A 416 32.84 1.17 -27.94
N SER A 417 33.41 2.01 -27.07
CA SER A 417 33.53 3.45 -27.32
C SER A 417 34.57 3.80 -28.40
N VAL A 418 35.62 2.97 -28.61
CA VAL A 418 36.65 3.16 -29.65
C VAL A 418 36.18 2.64 -31.01
N GLY A 419 35.15 1.81 -31.09
CA GLY A 419 34.58 1.27 -32.33
C GLY A 419 33.57 2.17 -33.05
N ALA A 420 33.18 3.30 -32.48
CA ALA A 420 32.16 4.20 -33.04
C ALA A 420 32.68 5.44 -33.76
N GLU A 421 34.02 5.60 -33.91
CA GLU A 421 34.65 6.72 -34.64
C GLU A 421 35.39 6.28 -35.88
N VAL A 422 34.75 5.65 -36.85
CA VAL A 422 35.23 5.64 -38.24
C VAL A 422 34.01 5.53 -39.14
N VAL A 423 33.61 6.62 -39.75
CA VAL A 423 33.21 6.88 -41.15
C VAL A 423 32.37 8.17 -41.23
N THR A 424 32.98 9.27 -41.58
CA THR A 424 32.55 10.17 -42.66
C THR A 424 33.68 11.11 -43.00
N ASN A 425 34.30 10.86 -44.18
CA ASN A 425 35.09 11.83 -44.93
C ASN A 425 34.14 12.85 -45.55
N ASP A 426 34.47 14.16 -45.52
CA ASP A 426 34.96 14.89 -46.64
C ASP A 426 35.25 16.37 -46.31
N PRO A 427 36.14 17.05 -47.10
CA PRO A 427 37.04 18.07 -46.64
C PRO A 427 36.66 19.48 -47.12
N MET A 428 37.09 20.51 -46.44
CA MET A 428 37.72 21.73 -47.01
C MET A 428 38.17 22.73 -45.94
N ALA A 429 39.45 22.86 -45.92
CA ALA A 429 40.36 23.97 -45.69
C ALA A 429 39.86 25.33 -45.17
N VAL A 430 40.54 25.93 -44.21
CA VAL A 430 41.58 26.97 -44.38
C VAL A 430 42.17 27.38 -43.03
N ASP A 431 43.51 27.51 -43.03
CA ASP A 431 44.45 27.98 -42.03
C ASP A 431 44.06 29.14 -41.12
N THR A 432 44.51 29.12 -39.86
CA THR A 432 45.65 29.99 -39.45
C THR A 432 46.17 29.64 -38.05
N ASN A 433 47.48 29.56 -37.96
CA ASN A 433 48.38 29.39 -36.82
C ASN A 433 48.09 30.31 -35.60
N VAL A 434 48.40 29.81 -34.37
CA VAL A 434 49.57 30.30 -33.58
C VAL A 434 49.66 29.52 -32.25
N THR A 435 50.80 28.81 -32.14
CA THR A 435 51.70 28.50 -31.00
C THR A 435 51.22 28.23 -29.58
N HIS A 436 51.73 27.09 -29.06
CA HIS A 436 51.92 26.57 -27.71
C HIS A 436 52.65 27.49 -26.72
N PRO A 437 52.77 27.19 -25.38
CA PRO A 437 53.11 25.88 -24.82
C PRO A 437 52.49 25.49 -23.48
N SER A 438 52.47 24.18 -23.27
CA SER A 438 52.54 23.33 -22.10
C SER A 438 52.56 23.87 -20.66
N SER A 439 51.76 23.28 -19.77
CA SER A 439 52.24 22.68 -18.53
C SER A 439 51.18 21.80 -17.85
N ASN A 440 51.64 20.68 -17.33
CA ASN A 440 50.95 19.65 -16.56
C ASN A 440 50.30 20.17 -15.31
N ALA A 441 49.12 19.66 -14.96
CA ALA A 441 48.77 19.27 -13.62
C ALA A 441 47.48 18.46 -13.60
N SER A 442 47.57 17.35 -12.95
CA SER A 442 46.66 16.37 -12.42
C SER A 442 45.19 16.78 -12.16
N GLY A 443 44.30 15.87 -12.58
CA GLY A 443 42.87 16.02 -12.44
C GLY A 443 42.30 15.75 -11.07
N LEU A 444 41.22 16.43 -10.83
CA LEU A 444 40.21 16.05 -9.84
C LEU A 444 38.85 16.29 -10.50
N HIS A 445 38.09 15.23 -10.64
CA HIS A 445 36.70 15.32 -11.06
C HIS A 445 35.85 15.91 -9.93
N SER A 446 35.46 17.17 -10.08
CA SER A 446 34.39 17.75 -9.32
C SER A 446 33.11 17.65 -10.15
N GLY A 447 32.11 16.93 -9.62
CA GLY A 447 30.80 16.87 -10.24
C GLY A 447 30.16 18.26 -10.20
N ALA A 448 29.82 18.77 -11.37
CA ALA A 448 29.14 20.05 -11.49
C ALA A 448 27.68 19.89 -11.12
N PHE A 449 27.26 20.50 -10.02
CA PHE A 449 25.86 20.76 -9.75
C PHE A 449 25.33 21.77 -10.77
N LYS A 450 24.27 21.41 -11.48
CA LYS A 450 23.54 22.34 -12.34
C LYS A 450 22.53 23.10 -11.46
N ASP A 451 22.79 24.36 -11.19
CA ASP A 451 21.79 25.25 -10.61
C ASP A 451 20.67 25.51 -11.63
N VAL A 452 19.45 25.12 -11.28
CA VAL A 452 18.25 25.43 -12.06
C VAL A 452 17.66 26.73 -11.52
N LEU A 453 17.80 27.82 -12.27
CA LEU A 453 17.13 29.08 -11.98
C LEU A 453 15.63 28.99 -12.33
N ILE A 454 14.79 29.53 -11.45
CA ILE A 454 13.30 29.46 -11.48
C ILE A 454 12.69 30.15 -12.72
N ASP A 455 13.45 30.89 -13.52
CA ASP A 455 12.93 31.67 -14.67
C ASP A 455 13.33 31.14 -16.07
N GLY A 456 13.75 29.89 -16.19
CA GLY A 456 13.93 29.28 -17.51
C GLY A 456 15.09 29.85 -18.37
N PHE A 457 16.01 30.63 -17.81
CA PHE A 457 17.22 31.10 -18.52
C PHE A 457 18.34 30.07 -18.40
N VAL A 458 18.71 29.48 -19.54
CA VAL A 458 19.90 28.64 -19.65
C VAL A 458 21.13 29.56 -19.81
N THR A 459 21.97 29.66 -18.80
CA THR A 459 23.26 30.33 -18.91
C THR A 459 24.26 29.43 -19.59
N THR A 460 24.73 29.82 -20.79
CA THR A 460 25.92 29.24 -21.44
C THR A 460 27.16 29.53 -20.59
N SER A 461 27.99 28.51 -20.43
CA SER A 461 29.20 28.49 -19.62
C SER A 461 30.22 29.55 -20.06
N SER A 462 30.11 30.76 -19.59
CA SER A 462 31.22 31.70 -19.43
C SER A 462 30.74 32.92 -18.61
N SER A 463 31.23 33.01 -17.37
CA SER A 463 31.39 34.23 -16.59
C SER A 463 30.20 35.23 -16.58
N VAL A 464 29.08 34.83 -15.99
CA VAL A 464 28.18 35.81 -15.43
C VAL A 464 28.24 35.65 -13.94
N ALA A 465 28.67 36.70 -13.24
CA ALA A 465 28.67 36.76 -11.79
C ALA A 465 27.25 36.51 -11.31
N PRO A 466 27.05 35.68 -10.28
CA PRO A 466 25.71 35.46 -9.68
C PRO A 466 25.11 36.80 -9.26
N MET A 467 23.80 36.94 -9.39
CA MET A 467 23.05 38.18 -9.12
C MET A 467 23.21 38.68 -7.68
N PHE A 468 23.66 37.81 -6.78
CA PHE A 468 24.17 38.12 -5.46
C PHE A 468 25.59 37.57 -5.37
N PRO A 469 26.63 38.42 -5.30
CA PRO A 469 27.99 37.94 -5.13
C PRO A 469 28.09 37.31 -3.73
N PHE A 470 28.07 35.99 -3.70
CA PHE A 470 28.45 35.23 -2.52
C PHE A 470 29.99 35.25 -2.51
N TYR A 471 30.56 36.05 -1.65
CA TYR A 471 31.98 35.95 -1.35
C TYR A 471 32.15 34.77 -0.41
N ASP A 472 32.76 33.71 -0.89
CA ASP A 472 33.34 32.65 -0.08
C ASP A 472 34.53 33.20 0.73
N ASN A 473 34.25 34.14 1.59
CA ASN A 473 35.09 34.33 2.75
C ASN A 473 34.59 33.31 3.74
N THR A 474 35.26 32.17 3.83
CA THR A 474 35.21 31.34 5.00
C THR A 474 35.49 32.27 6.18
N SER A 475 34.45 32.68 6.89
CA SER A 475 34.59 33.39 8.12
C SER A 475 35.35 32.44 9.04
N GLU A 476 36.52 32.85 9.48
CA GLU A 476 37.32 32.11 10.48
C GLU A 476 36.59 31.99 11.83
N TRP A 477 35.36 32.53 11.91
CA TRP A 477 34.55 32.69 13.12
C TRP A 477 33.11 32.27 12.84
N ASP A 478 32.53 31.54 13.77
CA ASP A 478 31.09 31.23 13.73
C ASP A 478 30.24 32.45 14.16
N ASP A 479 28.92 32.34 14.12
CA ASP A 479 27.96 33.38 14.53
C ASP A 479 28.09 33.79 16.01
N PHE A 480 28.83 33.06 16.81
CA PHE A 480 29.08 33.30 18.22
C PHE A 480 30.48 33.86 18.46
N GLY A 481 31.34 34.00 17.42
CA GLY A 481 32.69 34.55 17.49
C GLY A 481 33.76 33.54 17.90
N GLU A 482 33.49 32.25 17.77
CA GLU A 482 34.47 31.18 17.97
C GLU A 482 35.22 30.89 16.66
N VAL A 483 36.54 30.62 16.75
CA VAL A 483 37.39 30.33 15.62
C VAL A 483 37.05 28.90 15.09
N ILE A 484 36.65 28.81 13.85
CA ILE A 484 36.36 27.53 13.20
C ILE A 484 37.66 26.92 12.70
N ASN A 485 38.08 25.81 13.30
CA ASN A 485 39.19 25.00 12.79
C ASN A 485 38.63 23.97 11.78
N PRO A 486 38.97 24.05 10.49
CA PRO A 486 38.47 23.08 9.48
C PRO A 486 38.81 21.64 9.81
N ASP A 487 39.90 21.38 10.54
CA ASP A 487 40.34 20.04 10.90
C ASP A 487 39.42 19.34 11.94
N ASP A 488 38.60 20.10 12.67
CA ASP A 488 37.63 19.55 13.63
C ASP A 488 36.36 19.03 12.94
N TYR A 489 36.17 19.37 11.65
CA TYR A 489 35.03 18.97 10.81
C TYR A 489 35.44 18.01 9.71
N VAL A 490 36.70 17.62 9.61
CA VAL A 490 37.14 16.57 8.69
C VAL A 490 36.86 15.22 9.34
N VAL A 491 35.78 14.59 8.94
CA VAL A 491 35.52 13.17 9.26
C VAL A 491 36.64 12.38 8.59
N LYS A 492 37.55 11.83 9.39
CA LYS A 492 38.57 10.90 8.90
C LYS A 492 37.84 9.65 8.41
N ASP A 493 37.98 9.35 7.14
CA ASP A 493 37.43 8.20 6.43
C ASP A 493 38.04 6.85 6.87
N ASP A 494 38.13 6.59 8.18
CA ASP A 494 38.61 5.31 8.67
C ASP A 494 37.47 4.32 8.99
N ASN A 495 36.20 4.67 8.69
CA ASN A 495 35.09 3.74 8.86
C ASN A 495 33.97 4.00 7.81
N MET A 496 34.20 3.53 6.59
CA MET A 496 33.19 3.56 5.53
C MET A 496 32.05 2.51 5.73
N GLU A 497 31.98 1.88 6.91
CA GLU A 497 30.96 0.86 7.26
C GLU A 497 29.95 1.34 8.30
N GLN A 498 29.97 2.61 8.74
CA GLN A 498 29.03 3.13 9.75
C GLN A 498 28.02 4.17 9.25
N SER A 499 27.85 4.35 7.95
CA SER A 499 26.98 5.39 7.39
C SER A 499 25.59 4.90 6.96
N LEU A 500 25.03 3.89 7.61
CA LEU A 500 23.70 3.35 7.23
C LEU A 500 22.53 3.87 8.07
N MET A 501 22.69 4.95 8.84
CA MET A 501 21.57 5.61 9.51
C MET A 501 21.76 7.13 9.63
N HIS A 502 21.89 7.85 8.53
CA HIS A 502 21.58 9.26 8.51
C HIS A 502 20.32 9.52 7.71
N VAL A 503 19.20 9.47 8.43
CA VAL A 503 17.96 10.10 8.00
C VAL A 503 18.03 11.55 8.43
N ASP A 504 17.94 12.46 7.48
CA ASP A 504 17.77 13.90 7.70
C ASP A 504 16.63 14.17 8.68
N GLY A 505 16.93 14.88 9.75
CA GLY A 505 15.93 15.38 10.68
C GLY A 505 16.42 15.42 12.11
N ASP A 506 16.89 16.61 12.54
CA ASP A 506 17.10 16.97 13.93
C ASP A 506 16.02 16.44 14.88
N LEU A 507 16.34 15.38 15.59
CA LEU A 507 15.77 15.05 16.90
C LEU A 507 16.87 14.41 17.74
N ASN A 508 17.49 15.23 18.58
CA ASN A 508 18.41 14.84 19.64
C ASN A 508 17.73 13.83 20.59
N GLY A 509 17.79 12.56 20.23
CA GLY A 509 17.54 11.43 21.11
C GLY A 509 18.73 10.51 21.01
N LYS A 510 19.52 10.43 22.08
CA LYS A 510 20.58 9.44 22.21
C LYS A 510 20.02 8.05 21.90
N LEU A 511 20.29 7.57 20.70
CA LEU A 511 20.19 6.14 20.40
C LEU A 511 21.23 5.45 21.29
N ASP A 512 20.76 4.53 22.13
CA ASP A 512 21.62 3.68 22.93
C ASP A 512 22.64 3.00 22.01
N GLU A 513 23.93 3.26 22.21
CA GLU A 513 25.04 2.65 21.44
C GLU A 513 24.97 1.11 21.40
N GLY A 514 24.21 0.49 22.32
CA GLY A 514 23.95 -0.94 22.34
C GLY A 514 23.02 -1.44 21.23
N SER A 515 22.12 -0.61 20.70
CA SER A 515 21.13 -1.00 19.68
C SER A 515 21.73 -1.07 18.28
N ALA A 516 22.61 -0.13 17.94
CA ALA A 516 23.26 -0.10 16.62
C ALA A 516 24.23 -1.26 16.42
N ASN A 517 24.94 -1.68 17.49
CA ASN A 517 25.89 -2.79 17.43
C ASN A 517 25.23 -4.18 17.34
N LEU A 518 23.95 -4.33 17.74
CA LEU A 518 23.21 -5.59 17.62
C LEU A 518 22.66 -5.84 16.21
N ILE A 519 22.45 -4.77 15.45
CA ILE A 519 21.93 -4.85 14.06
C ILE A 519 23.07 -5.16 13.07
N LEU A 520 24.30 -4.81 13.40
CA LEU A 520 25.50 -4.96 12.58
C LEU A 520 26.54 -5.90 13.22
N ASP A 521 26.11 -7.05 13.72
CA ASP A 521 27.09 -8.09 14.05
C ASP A 521 27.66 -8.67 12.75
N THR A 522 28.68 -7.98 12.23
CA THR A 522 29.42 -8.34 11.02
C THR A 522 30.39 -9.51 11.24
N THR A 523 30.41 -10.10 12.44
CA THR A 523 31.27 -11.24 12.70
C THR A 523 30.86 -12.41 11.81
N PRO A 524 31.82 -12.96 11.03
CA PRO A 524 31.54 -14.14 10.22
C PRO A 524 31.01 -15.27 11.09
N SER A 525 29.86 -15.80 10.75
CA SER A 525 29.14 -16.78 11.56
C SER A 525 28.49 -17.83 10.68
N LYS A 526 28.34 -19.06 11.21
CA LYS A 526 27.59 -20.15 10.57
C LYS A 526 26.28 -20.41 11.30
N VAL A 527 25.29 -20.91 10.59
CA VAL A 527 24.04 -21.36 11.19
C VAL A 527 24.13 -22.85 11.48
N GLU A 528 23.99 -23.23 12.74
CA GLU A 528 23.80 -24.61 13.15
C GLU A 528 22.33 -24.87 13.43
N SER A 529 21.73 -25.80 12.69
CA SER A 529 20.32 -26.16 12.80
C SER A 529 20.15 -27.53 13.40
N SER A 530 19.19 -27.68 14.30
CA SER A 530 18.80 -28.97 14.88
C SER A 530 17.29 -29.13 14.82
N GLU A 531 16.82 -30.31 14.38
CA GLU A 531 15.39 -30.63 14.44
C GLU A 531 14.99 -31.00 15.87
N LEU A 532 13.95 -30.33 16.38
CA LEU A 532 13.40 -30.61 17.70
C LEU A 532 11.91 -30.93 17.57
N THR A 533 11.47 -31.95 18.32
CA THR A 533 10.03 -32.24 18.46
C THR A 533 9.50 -31.58 19.72
N VAL A 534 8.70 -30.52 19.54
CA VAL A 534 8.11 -29.77 20.63
C VAL A 534 6.74 -30.34 20.97
N GLN A 535 6.53 -30.68 22.25
CA GLN A 535 5.23 -31.09 22.77
C GLN A 535 4.36 -29.86 23.03
N VAL A 536 3.23 -29.74 22.34
CA VAL A 536 2.31 -28.62 22.50
C VAL A 536 1.34 -28.98 23.63
N LYS A 537 1.58 -28.42 24.82
CA LYS A 537 0.73 -28.55 26.00
C LYS A 537 0.09 -27.23 26.44
N CYS A 538 0.64 -26.11 25.95
CA CYS A 538 0.08 -24.77 26.19
C CYS A 538 -1.32 -24.66 25.58
N SER A 539 -2.09 -23.72 26.09
CA SER A 539 -3.37 -23.36 25.48
C SER A 539 -3.15 -22.61 24.16
N LEU A 540 -3.84 -23.02 23.11
CA LEU A 540 -3.85 -22.32 21.83
C LEU A 540 -5.20 -21.66 21.63
N LEU A 541 -5.20 -20.38 21.26
CA LEU A 541 -6.43 -19.61 21.02
C LEU A 541 -6.25 -18.75 19.78
N TYR A 542 -7.30 -18.69 18.95
CA TYR A 542 -7.36 -17.77 17.81
C TYR A 542 -8.44 -16.72 18.10
N MET A 543 -8.11 -15.46 17.86
CA MET A 543 -9.04 -14.33 17.93
C MET A 543 -8.77 -13.38 16.76
N ASP A 544 -9.82 -13.10 15.99
CA ASP A 544 -9.72 -12.28 14.79
C ASP A 544 -9.50 -10.78 15.11
N PHE A 545 -8.25 -10.35 15.02
CA PHE A 545 -7.82 -8.95 15.03
C PHE A 545 -7.22 -8.53 13.69
N GLU A 546 -7.47 -9.30 12.63
CA GLU A 546 -6.93 -9.01 11.29
C GLU A 546 -7.29 -7.60 10.79
N GLY A 547 -8.39 -7.02 11.26
CA GLY A 547 -8.79 -5.66 10.87
C GLY A 547 -9.23 -5.56 9.41
N ARG A 548 -9.85 -6.62 8.88
CA ARG A 548 -10.47 -6.69 7.56
C ARG A 548 -11.99 -6.71 7.69
N SER A 549 -12.69 -6.32 6.64
CA SER A 549 -14.15 -6.42 6.59
C SER A 549 -14.62 -7.88 6.59
N ASP A 550 -15.70 -8.16 7.30
CA ASP A 550 -16.31 -9.51 7.31
C ASP A 550 -17.23 -9.74 6.09
N GLY A 551 -17.62 -10.99 5.85
CA GLY A 551 -18.37 -11.37 4.67
C GLY A 551 -19.74 -10.69 4.53
N ARG A 552 -20.39 -10.32 5.64
CA ARG A 552 -21.64 -9.54 5.60
C ARG A 552 -21.38 -8.12 5.18
N SER A 553 -20.36 -7.52 5.73
CA SER A 553 -19.98 -6.13 5.43
C SER A 553 -19.47 -5.98 4.02
N ILE A 554 -18.63 -6.91 3.53
CA ILE A 554 -18.16 -6.93 2.13
C ILE A 554 -19.36 -6.93 1.18
N LYS A 555 -20.34 -7.82 1.38
CA LYS A 555 -21.54 -7.91 0.54
C LYS A 555 -22.38 -6.62 0.57
N SER A 556 -22.53 -6.02 1.75
CA SER A 556 -23.27 -4.75 1.91
C SER A 556 -22.56 -3.59 1.22
N ILE A 557 -21.24 -3.48 1.39
CA ILE A 557 -20.43 -2.43 0.77
C ILE A 557 -20.45 -2.55 -0.74
N LEU A 558 -20.24 -3.76 -1.29
CA LEU A 558 -20.27 -4.00 -2.73
C LEU A 558 -21.64 -3.66 -3.34
N ALA A 559 -22.74 -3.98 -2.65
CA ALA A 559 -24.07 -3.61 -3.09
C ALA A 559 -24.30 -2.09 -3.05
N HIS A 560 -23.66 -1.36 -2.12
CA HIS A 560 -23.74 0.10 -2.04
C HIS A 560 -22.92 0.78 -3.14
N VAL A 561 -21.68 0.35 -3.34
CA VAL A 561 -20.77 0.87 -4.38
C VAL A 561 -21.31 0.58 -5.78
N ALA A 562 -21.91 -0.60 -5.97
CA ALA A 562 -22.54 -1.05 -7.22
C ALA A 562 -21.67 -0.80 -8.47
N PRO A 563 -20.43 -1.33 -8.54
CA PRO A 563 -19.52 -1.11 -9.66
C PRO A 563 -20.13 -1.60 -10.97
N LEU A 564 -19.68 -1.07 -12.10
CA LEU A 564 -20.13 -1.56 -13.42
C LEU A 564 -19.54 -2.94 -13.71
N LYS A 565 -18.26 -3.14 -13.37
CA LYS A 565 -17.54 -4.41 -13.47
C LYS A 565 -16.82 -4.69 -12.17
N LEU A 566 -16.87 -5.94 -11.72
CA LEU A 566 -16.26 -6.39 -10.49
C LEU A 566 -15.24 -7.49 -10.78
N VAL A 567 -14.02 -7.34 -10.29
CA VAL A 567 -12.96 -8.35 -10.36
C VAL A 567 -12.67 -8.82 -8.94
N LEU A 568 -12.84 -10.13 -8.72
CA LEU A 568 -12.56 -10.77 -7.45
C LEU A 568 -11.19 -11.42 -7.49
N VAL A 569 -10.36 -11.06 -6.53
CA VAL A 569 -9.01 -11.59 -6.32
C VAL A 569 -8.87 -12.09 -4.90
N HIS A 570 -7.72 -12.56 -4.49
CA HIS A 570 -7.33 -12.94 -3.13
C HIS A 570 -8.43 -13.60 -2.28
N GLY A 571 -8.28 -14.90 -2.04
CA GLY A 571 -9.21 -15.68 -1.24
C GLY A 571 -9.28 -17.13 -1.68
N SER A 572 -9.77 -18.01 -0.82
CA SER A 572 -9.94 -19.42 -1.18
C SER A 572 -10.90 -19.57 -2.37
N ALA A 573 -10.77 -20.66 -3.10
CA ALA A 573 -11.66 -20.96 -4.24
C ALA A 573 -13.15 -20.95 -3.84
N GLU A 574 -13.46 -21.48 -2.66
CA GLU A 574 -14.81 -21.52 -2.12
C GLU A 574 -15.34 -20.10 -1.78
N ALA A 575 -14.52 -19.28 -1.14
CA ALA A 575 -14.86 -17.91 -0.79
C ALA A 575 -15.09 -17.03 -2.03
N THR A 576 -14.20 -17.18 -3.02
CA THR A 576 -14.27 -16.45 -4.30
C THR A 576 -15.54 -16.81 -5.07
N GLU A 577 -15.84 -18.09 -5.20
CA GLU A 577 -17.04 -18.54 -5.93
C GLU A 577 -18.32 -18.13 -5.19
N HIS A 578 -18.34 -18.25 -3.86
CA HIS A 578 -19.48 -17.79 -3.05
C HIS A 578 -19.75 -16.29 -3.22
N LEU A 579 -18.70 -15.47 -3.17
CA LEU A 579 -18.84 -14.02 -3.35
C LEU A 579 -19.23 -13.66 -4.79
N LYS A 580 -18.66 -14.35 -5.79
CA LYS A 580 -18.99 -14.18 -7.22
C LYS A 580 -20.47 -14.39 -7.47
N GLN A 581 -21.03 -15.52 -7.00
CA GLN A 581 -22.44 -15.84 -7.15
C GLN A 581 -23.36 -14.83 -6.46
N HIS A 582 -22.97 -14.38 -5.26
CA HIS A 582 -23.69 -13.32 -4.57
C HIS A 582 -23.70 -12.01 -5.34
N CYS A 583 -22.54 -11.59 -5.84
CA CYS A 583 -22.39 -10.32 -6.56
C CYS A 583 -23.09 -10.32 -7.92
N LEU A 584 -23.06 -11.43 -8.67
CA LEU A 584 -23.83 -11.59 -9.91
C LEU A 584 -25.34 -11.40 -9.70
N LYS A 585 -25.84 -11.79 -8.53
CA LYS A 585 -27.25 -11.75 -8.20
C LYS A 585 -27.70 -10.40 -7.66
N HIS A 586 -26.83 -9.69 -6.91
CA HIS A 586 -27.23 -8.57 -6.07
C HIS A 586 -26.43 -7.27 -6.31
N VAL A 587 -25.30 -7.32 -7.01
CA VAL A 587 -24.39 -6.16 -7.15
C VAL A 587 -24.29 -5.69 -8.58
N CYS A 588 -23.74 -6.50 -9.47
CA CYS A 588 -23.58 -6.14 -10.88
C CYS A 588 -23.59 -7.39 -11.79
N PRO A 589 -23.97 -7.22 -13.09
CA PRO A 589 -24.09 -8.35 -14.02
C PRO A 589 -22.74 -8.88 -14.52
N GLN A 590 -21.65 -8.14 -14.33
CA GLN A 590 -20.32 -8.48 -14.82
C GLN A 590 -19.35 -8.67 -13.65
N VAL A 591 -19.20 -9.93 -13.22
CA VAL A 591 -18.30 -10.32 -12.12
C VAL A 591 -17.31 -11.34 -12.64
N TYR A 592 -16.04 -11.00 -12.52
CA TYR A 592 -14.92 -11.80 -12.99
C TYR A 592 -14.14 -12.37 -11.80
N ALA A 593 -13.64 -13.58 -11.96
CA ALA A 593 -12.69 -14.19 -11.03
C ALA A 593 -11.63 -14.88 -11.90
N PRO A 594 -10.57 -14.16 -12.29
CA PRO A 594 -9.54 -14.66 -13.18
C PRO A 594 -8.70 -15.76 -12.54
N GLN A 595 -8.20 -16.68 -13.34
CA GLN A 595 -7.17 -17.64 -12.95
C GLN A 595 -5.79 -16.97 -12.93
N LEU A 596 -4.81 -17.66 -12.34
CA LEU A 596 -3.43 -17.22 -12.37
C LEU A 596 -2.94 -17.02 -13.81
N GLU A 597 -2.33 -15.88 -14.11
CA GLU A 597 -1.85 -15.45 -15.43
C GLU A 597 -2.96 -15.28 -16.49
N GLU A 598 -4.23 -15.40 -16.13
CA GLU A 598 -5.35 -15.14 -17.05
C GLU A 598 -5.58 -13.63 -17.15
N THR A 599 -5.42 -13.08 -18.35
CA THR A 599 -5.73 -11.68 -18.62
C THR A 599 -7.21 -11.53 -18.93
N ILE A 600 -7.93 -10.79 -18.11
CA ILE A 600 -9.32 -10.43 -18.37
C ILE A 600 -9.42 -9.00 -18.89
N ASP A 601 -10.27 -8.81 -19.89
CA ASP A 601 -10.61 -7.50 -20.42
C ASP A 601 -11.86 -6.98 -19.70
N VAL A 602 -11.66 -5.92 -18.93
CA VAL A 602 -12.71 -5.21 -18.19
C VAL A 602 -12.89 -3.78 -18.72
N THR A 603 -12.53 -3.57 -19.99
CA THR A 603 -12.73 -2.31 -20.70
C THR A 603 -14.18 -1.84 -20.56
N SER A 604 -14.36 -0.57 -20.23
CA SER A 604 -15.68 0.01 -20.05
C SER A 604 -16.47 0.00 -21.34
N ASP A 605 -17.74 -0.37 -21.24
CA ASP A 605 -18.69 -0.27 -22.36
C ASP A 605 -19.24 1.15 -22.51
N LEU A 606 -18.80 2.11 -21.68
CA LEU A 606 -19.18 3.51 -21.78
C LEU A 606 -18.49 4.11 -23.00
N CYS A 607 -19.25 4.31 -24.06
CA CYS A 607 -18.78 5.02 -25.25
C CYS A 607 -18.71 6.51 -24.96
N ALA A 608 -17.67 6.97 -24.24
CA ALA A 608 -17.33 8.38 -24.18
C ALA A 608 -16.44 8.73 -25.38
N TYR A 609 -16.89 9.65 -26.19
CA TYR A 609 -16.14 10.14 -27.33
C TYR A 609 -15.72 11.59 -27.07
N LYS A 610 -14.45 11.90 -27.28
CA LYS A 610 -14.01 13.29 -27.34
C LYS A 610 -14.37 13.83 -28.73
N VAL A 611 -15.29 14.77 -28.77
CA VAL A 611 -15.77 15.35 -30.02
C VAL A 611 -15.49 16.85 -30.06
N GLN A 612 -15.19 17.35 -31.25
CA GLN A 612 -15.04 18.78 -31.48
C GLN A 612 -16.39 19.34 -32.01
N LEU A 613 -16.94 20.31 -31.32
CA LEU A 613 -18.14 21.05 -31.75
C LEU A 613 -17.73 22.23 -32.64
N SER A 614 -18.41 22.46 -33.71
CA SER A 614 -18.25 23.71 -34.48
C SER A 614 -18.73 24.90 -33.68
N GLU A 615 -18.18 26.11 -33.91
CA GLU A 615 -18.60 27.33 -33.23
C GLU A 615 -20.09 27.62 -33.40
N LYS A 616 -20.63 27.31 -34.58
CA LYS A 616 -22.06 27.47 -34.88
C LYS A 616 -22.93 26.53 -34.04
N LEU A 617 -22.50 25.30 -33.87
CA LEU A 617 -23.22 24.33 -33.03
C LEU A 617 -23.10 24.73 -31.55
N MET A 618 -21.92 25.12 -31.10
CA MET A 618 -21.65 25.52 -29.73
C MET A 618 -22.54 26.69 -29.29
N SER A 619 -22.83 27.64 -30.20
CA SER A 619 -23.73 28.77 -29.92
C SER A 619 -25.22 28.40 -29.80
N GLN A 620 -25.61 27.20 -30.26
CA GLN A 620 -26.99 26.70 -30.23
C GLN A 620 -27.27 25.76 -29.07
N VAL A 621 -26.22 25.19 -28.49
CA VAL A 621 -26.34 24.20 -27.42
C VAL A 621 -26.56 24.85 -26.06
N LEU A 622 -27.57 24.40 -25.34
CA LEU A 622 -27.89 24.89 -24.00
C LEU A 622 -27.29 23.90 -22.98
N PHE A 623 -26.16 24.28 -22.39
CA PHE A 623 -25.53 23.50 -21.32
C PHE A 623 -26.25 23.76 -19.99
N LYS A 624 -26.47 22.65 -19.24
CA LYS A 624 -26.99 22.69 -17.88
C LYS A 624 -25.91 22.16 -16.92
N LYS A 625 -25.64 22.92 -15.86
CA LYS A 625 -24.63 22.55 -14.87
C LYS A 625 -25.17 21.47 -13.93
N LEU A 626 -24.42 20.35 -13.80
CA LEU A 626 -24.69 19.22 -12.92
C LEU A 626 -23.44 18.91 -12.11
N GLY A 627 -23.32 19.42 -10.88
CA GLY A 627 -22.11 19.32 -10.09
C GLY A 627 -20.93 20.01 -10.76
N ASP A 628 -19.85 19.26 -11.02
CA ASP A 628 -18.65 19.73 -11.70
C ASP A 628 -18.71 19.59 -13.24
N TYR A 629 -19.80 19.08 -13.78
CA TYR A 629 -20.01 18.86 -15.21
C TYR A 629 -21.07 19.78 -15.77
N GLU A 630 -20.97 20.05 -17.07
CA GLU A 630 -22.00 20.69 -17.86
C GLU A 630 -22.54 19.66 -18.87
N ILE A 631 -23.85 19.50 -18.92
CA ILE A 631 -24.52 18.52 -19.78
C ILE A 631 -25.47 19.22 -20.74
N ALA A 632 -25.56 18.69 -21.94
CA ALA A 632 -26.47 19.13 -22.96
C ALA A 632 -26.88 17.99 -23.88
N TRP A 633 -28.09 18.12 -24.46
CA TRP A 633 -28.49 17.29 -25.58
C TRP A 633 -28.08 17.96 -26.87
N VAL A 634 -27.41 17.25 -27.77
CA VAL A 634 -26.90 17.79 -29.03
C VAL A 634 -27.30 16.89 -30.18
N ASP A 635 -28.08 17.38 -31.12
CA ASP A 635 -28.33 16.75 -32.41
C ASP A 635 -27.43 17.40 -33.45
N ALA A 636 -26.57 16.61 -34.09
CA ALA A 636 -25.54 17.14 -34.97
C ALA A 636 -25.19 16.17 -36.10
N GLU A 637 -24.63 16.70 -37.18
CA GLU A 637 -24.05 15.94 -38.28
C GLU A 637 -22.53 15.95 -38.19
N VAL A 638 -21.91 14.80 -38.54
CA VAL A 638 -20.44 14.71 -38.62
C VAL A 638 -20.01 15.29 -39.98
N GLY A 639 -19.24 16.35 -39.96
CA GLY A 639 -18.70 16.94 -41.15
C GLY A 639 -17.27 17.42 -41.00
N LYS A 640 -16.66 17.86 -42.12
CA LYS A 640 -15.34 18.48 -42.12
C LYS A 640 -15.46 19.98 -42.00
N THR A 641 -14.66 20.57 -41.14
CA THR A 641 -14.49 22.05 -41.08
C THR A 641 -13.54 22.52 -42.16
N GLU A 642 -13.46 23.82 -42.35
CA GLU A 642 -12.57 24.50 -43.34
C GLU A 642 -11.09 24.07 -43.19
N ASN A 643 -10.71 23.56 -42.01
CA ASN A 643 -9.37 23.06 -41.70
C ASN A 643 -9.20 21.53 -41.90
N ASP A 644 -10.10 20.88 -42.64
CA ASP A 644 -10.14 19.44 -42.94
C ASP A 644 -10.23 18.51 -41.68
N MET A 645 -10.57 19.08 -40.53
CA MET A 645 -10.79 18.35 -39.28
C MET A 645 -12.28 17.94 -39.17
N PHE A 646 -12.49 16.70 -38.70
CA PHE A 646 -13.85 16.21 -38.42
C PHE A 646 -14.42 16.88 -37.17
N SER A 647 -15.61 17.46 -37.27
CA SER A 647 -16.31 18.08 -36.14
C SER A 647 -17.83 17.86 -36.27
N LEU A 648 -18.52 18.09 -35.16
CA LEU A 648 -19.99 18.10 -35.17
C LEU A 648 -20.49 19.46 -35.67
N LEU A 649 -21.30 19.42 -36.72
CA LEU A 649 -21.93 20.56 -37.36
C LEU A 649 -23.41 20.60 -37.00
N PRO A 650 -24.08 21.76 -37.03
CA PRO A 650 -25.53 21.85 -36.88
C PRO A 650 -26.22 20.98 -37.94
N LEU A 651 -27.35 20.38 -37.59
CA LEU A 651 -28.17 19.64 -38.53
C LEU A 651 -28.62 20.52 -39.73
N SER A 652 -28.59 19.92 -40.92
CA SER A 652 -29.07 20.56 -42.16
C SER A 652 -30.59 20.61 -42.23
N GLY A 653 -31.31 19.89 -41.36
CA GLY A 653 -32.75 19.77 -41.27
C GLY A 653 -33.31 19.91 -39.86
N PRO A 654 -34.63 19.80 -39.64
CA PRO A 654 -35.22 19.86 -38.32
C PRO A 654 -34.74 18.66 -37.47
N ALA A 655 -34.38 18.97 -36.21
CA ALA A 655 -33.95 17.92 -35.25
C ALA A 655 -35.09 16.88 -35.01
N PRO A 656 -34.79 15.60 -34.96
CA PRO A 656 -35.79 14.58 -34.63
C PRO A 656 -36.29 14.80 -33.20
N PRO A 657 -37.59 14.57 -32.92
CA PRO A 657 -38.10 14.70 -31.55
C PRO A 657 -37.48 13.60 -30.67
N HIS A 658 -36.84 13.99 -29.59
CA HIS A 658 -36.35 13.04 -28.58
C HIS A 658 -37.29 13.00 -27.36
N LYS A 659 -37.32 11.86 -26.68
CA LYS A 659 -38.02 11.71 -25.40
C LYS A 659 -37.27 12.50 -24.33
N THR A 660 -38.00 13.13 -23.43
CA THR A 660 -37.39 13.76 -22.25
C THR A 660 -36.54 12.77 -21.48
N VAL A 661 -35.28 13.11 -21.30
CA VAL A 661 -34.32 12.32 -20.54
C VAL A 661 -34.11 12.99 -19.18
N LEU A 662 -34.29 12.22 -18.11
CA LEU A 662 -34.04 12.67 -16.74
C LEU A 662 -32.63 12.22 -16.34
N VAL A 663 -31.75 13.20 -16.07
CA VAL A 663 -30.36 12.95 -15.68
C VAL A 663 -30.18 13.27 -14.20
N GLY A 664 -29.63 12.35 -13.45
CA GLY A 664 -29.36 12.49 -12.03
C GLY A 664 -29.29 11.16 -11.33
N ASP A 665 -28.66 11.10 -10.17
CA ASP A 665 -28.67 9.93 -9.29
C ASP A 665 -29.44 10.25 -8.01
N LEU A 666 -30.46 9.47 -7.73
CA LEU A 666 -31.26 9.61 -6.52
C LEU A 666 -30.72 8.68 -5.45
N LYS A 667 -30.06 9.24 -4.42
CA LYS A 667 -29.76 8.52 -3.19
C LYS A 667 -31.00 8.56 -2.31
N MET A 668 -31.55 7.38 -2.00
CA MET A 668 -32.79 7.27 -1.20
C MET A 668 -32.62 7.82 0.23
N SER A 669 -31.40 7.78 0.79
CA SER A 669 -31.06 8.40 2.08
C SER A 669 -31.20 9.93 2.06
N ASP A 670 -30.66 10.55 1.02
CA ASP A 670 -30.63 11.99 0.87
C ASP A 670 -32.03 12.50 0.53
N PHE A 671 -32.75 11.75 -0.29
CA PHE A 671 -34.14 12.03 -0.62
C PHE A 671 -35.07 11.92 0.61
N LYS A 672 -34.81 10.94 1.50
CA LYS A 672 -35.50 10.85 2.79
C LYS A 672 -35.31 12.12 3.63
N GLN A 673 -34.05 12.60 3.74
CA GLN A 673 -33.74 13.82 4.49
C GLN A 673 -34.42 15.05 3.84
N PHE A 674 -34.39 15.12 2.54
CA PHE A 674 -35.04 16.21 1.80
C PHE A 674 -36.55 16.22 2.01
N LEU A 675 -37.22 15.08 1.89
CA LEU A 675 -38.67 14.98 2.14
C LEU A 675 -39.02 15.32 3.59
N ALA A 676 -38.21 14.85 4.55
CA ALA A 676 -38.39 15.21 5.95
C ALA A 676 -38.24 16.72 6.19
N SER A 677 -37.31 17.40 5.50
CA SER A 677 -37.15 18.86 5.53
C SER A 677 -38.34 19.61 4.96
N LYS A 678 -39.14 18.98 4.07
CA LYS A 678 -40.38 19.51 3.49
C LYS A 678 -41.62 19.14 4.32
N GLY A 679 -41.45 18.53 5.47
CA GLY A 679 -42.53 18.18 6.39
C GLY A 679 -43.28 16.89 6.03
N VAL A 680 -42.75 16.08 5.12
CA VAL A 680 -43.31 14.75 4.79
C VAL A 680 -42.77 13.71 5.79
N GLN A 681 -43.65 12.92 6.41
CA GLN A 681 -43.20 11.81 7.20
C GLN A 681 -42.67 10.68 6.31
N VAL A 682 -41.45 10.22 6.61
CA VAL A 682 -40.76 9.26 5.72
C VAL A 682 -40.09 8.16 6.54
N GLU A 683 -40.40 6.92 6.21
CA GLU A 683 -39.82 5.74 6.84
C GLU A 683 -39.18 4.80 5.80
N PHE A 684 -38.05 4.18 6.17
CA PHE A 684 -37.40 3.16 5.36
C PHE A 684 -37.90 1.76 5.81
N GLY A 685 -38.50 1.03 4.92
CA GLY A 685 -38.99 -0.31 5.23
C GLY A 685 -38.98 -1.23 4.01
N GLY A 686 -38.37 -2.42 4.12
CA GLY A 686 -38.40 -3.43 3.06
C GLY A 686 -37.75 -3.04 1.73
N GLY A 687 -36.72 -2.17 1.75
CA GLY A 687 -36.05 -1.70 0.53
C GLY A 687 -36.79 -0.59 -0.22
N ALA A 688 -37.87 -0.09 0.36
CA ALA A 688 -38.66 1.01 -0.18
C ALA A 688 -38.75 2.16 0.85
N LEU A 689 -38.93 3.38 0.35
CA LEU A 689 -39.17 4.58 1.13
C LEU A 689 -40.69 4.80 1.21
N ARG A 690 -41.26 4.68 2.39
CA ARG A 690 -42.66 5.02 2.65
C ARG A 690 -42.77 6.49 2.98
N CYS A 691 -43.59 7.20 2.25
CA CYS A 691 -43.81 8.63 2.36
C CYS A 691 -45.29 8.88 2.72
N GLY A 692 -45.56 9.48 3.88
CA GLY A 692 -46.90 9.63 4.39
C GLY A 692 -47.59 8.29 4.66
N GLU A 693 -48.91 8.25 4.53
CA GLU A 693 -49.67 7.03 4.85
C GLU A 693 -49.71 6.00 3.71
N TYR A 694 -49.63 6.45 2.42
CA TYR A 694 -50.00 5.58 1.29
C TYR A 694 -49.03 5.61 0.13
N VAL A 695 -47.97 6.43 0.14
CA VAL A 695 -47.08 6.56 -0.97
C VAL A 695 -45.76 5.81 -0.72
N THR A 696 -45.35 5.00 -1.65
CA THR A 696 -44.10 4.26 -1.58
C THR A 696 -43.21 4.52 -2.78
N ILE A 697 -41.92 4.69 -2.54
CA ILE A 697 -40.89 4.88 -3.57
C ILE A 697 -39.91 3.74 -3.47
N ARG A 698 -39.66 3.06 -4.56
CA ARG A 698 -38.63 1.99 -4.64
C ARG A 698 -37.79 2.12 -5.90
N LYS A 699 -36.53 1.76 -5.78
CA LYS A 699 -35.69 1.53 -6.96
C LYS A 699 -35.90 0.09 -7.42
N VAL A 700 -36.28 -0.08 -8.67
CA VAL A 700 -36.37 -1.41 -9.29
C VAL A 700 -35.08 -1.65 -10.04
N GLY A 701 -34.27 -2.58 -9.55
CA GLY A 701 -33.08 -3.01 -10.23
C GLY A 701 -33.40 -4.03 -11.31
N ASP A 702 -33.80 -3.60 -12.49
CA ASP A 702 -33.82 -4.49 -13.67
C ASP A 702 -32.50 -4.33 -14.43
N ALA A 703 -31.58 -5.28 -14.21
CA ALA A 703 -30.31 -5.39 -14.91
C ALA A 703 -30.44 -5.74 -16.40
N SER A 704 -31.65 -5.84 -16.94
CA SER A 704 -31.91 -6.40 -18.27
C SER A 704 -32.20 -5.37 -19.38
N GLN A 705 -32.37 -4.09 -19.10
CA GLN A 705 -32.58 -3.09 -20.15
C GLN A 705 -31.38 -2.16 -20.30
N LYS A 706 -30.42 -2.60 -21.09
CA LYS A 706 -29.36 -1.74 -21.62
C LYS A 706 -29.85 -1.12 -22.94
N VAL A 707 -30.12 0.17 -22.95
CA VAL A 707 -30.23 0.93 -24.19
C VAL A 707 -28.96 1.78 -24.29
N GLY A 708 -28.06 1.41 -25.19
CA GLY A 708 -26.89 2.23 -25.52
C GLY A 708 -25.83 2.38 -24.42
N GLY A 709 -25.58 1.36 -23.59
CA GLY A 709 -24.48 1.37 -22.61
C GLY A 709 -24.76 2.13 -21.30
N ALA A 710 -25.81 2.92 -21.19
CA ALA A 710 -26.19 3.62 -19.97
C ALA A 710 -27.08 2.76 -19.07
N ALA A 711 -26.75 2.67 -17.77
CA ALA A 711 -27.61 2.00 -16.82
C ALA A 711 -28.84 2.87 -16.53
N ILE A 712 -29.99 2.43 -17.01
CA ILE A 712 -31.28 3.09 -16.71
C ILE A 712 -31.71 2.63 -15.31
N GLN A 713 -31.83 3.55 -14.38
CA GLN A 713 -32.44 3.31 -13.07
C GLN A 713 -33.95 3.50 -13.20
N GLN A 714 -34.71 2.48 -12.85
CA GLN A 714 -36.15 2.59 -12.76
C GLN A 714 -36.56 2.91 -11.33
N ILE A 715 -37.22 4.03 -11.13
CA ILE A 715 -37.81 4.44 -9.87
C ILE A 715 -39.31 4.30 -9.98
N VAL A 716 -39.90 3.52 -9.10
CA VAL A 716 -41.35 3.29 -9.06
C VAL A 716 -41.92 4.04 -7.88
N LEU A 717 -42.89 4.91 -8.16
CA LEU A 717 -43.69 5.64 -7.19
C LEU A 717 -45.10 5.00 -7.20
N GLU A 718 -45.51 4.39 -6.09
CA GLU A 718 -46.79 3.72 -5.92
C GLU A 718 -47.62 4.41 -4.83
N GLY A 719 -48.87 4.62 -5.09
CA GLY A 719 -49.80 5.21 -4.15
C GLY A 719 -51.12 5.67 -4.79
N PRO A 720 -52.14 5.99 -4.00
CA PRO A 720 -53.36 6.58 -4.53
C PRO A 720 -53.10 8.00 -5.08
N LEU A 721 -53.81 8.39 -6.11
CA LEU A 721 -53.69 9.71 -6.73
C LEU A 721 -54.29 10.79 -5.80
N SER A 722 -53.50 11.15 -4.80
CA SER A 722 -53.82 12.20 -3.80
C SER A 722 -52.94 13.44 -4.00
N GLU A 723 -53.26 14.55 -3.37
CA GLU A 723 -52.45 15.75 -3.36
C GLU A 723 -51.04 15.46 -2.84
N GLU A 724 -50.91 14.60 -1.83
CA GLU A 724 -49.63 14.15 -1.29
C GLU A 724 -48.80 13.38 -2.35
N TYR A 725 -49.44 12.47 -3.10
CA TYR A 725 -48.79 11.76 -4.19
C TYR A 725 -48.21 12.72 -5.23
N TYR A 726 -48.95 13.72 -5.64
CA TYR A 726 -48.49 14.68 -6.64
C TYR A 726 -47.37 15.59 -6.11
N LYS A 727 -47.41 15.99 -4.83
CA LYS A 727 -46.32 16.76 -4.18
C LYS A 727 -45.03 15.91 -4.10
N ILE A 728 -45.13 14.67 -3.71
CA ILE A 728 -43.97 13.76 -3.62
C ILE A 728 -43.39 13.51 -5.02
N ARG A 729 -44.24 13.35 -6.02
CA ARG A 729 -43.83 13.22 -7.43
C ARG A 729 -43.09 14.45 -7.94
N GLU A 730 -43.57 15.63 -7.61
CA GLU A 730 -42.93 16.89 -7.98
C GLU A 730 -41.57 17.04 -7.28
N TYR A 731 -41.48 16.69 -6.01
CA TYR A 731 -40.22 16.64 -5.28
C TYR A 731 -39.23 15.62 -5.88
N LEU A 732 -39.72 14.50 -6.32
CA LEU A 732 -38.90 13.48 -6.98
C LEU A 732 -38.32 14.04 -8.31
N TYR A 733 -39.16 14.69 -9.16
CA TYR A 733 -38.69 15.26 -10.40
C TYR A 733 -37.73 16.43 -10.21
N SER A 734 -37.86 17.20 -9.12
CA SER A 734 -36.95 18.32 -8.82
C SER A 734 -35.50 17.88 -8.55
N HIS A 735 -35.26 16.56 -8.30
CA HIS A 735 -33.94 16.01 -8.11
C HIS A 735 -33.25 15.62 -9.42
N PHE A 736 -33.95 15.67 -10.53
CA PHE A 736 -33.41 15.31 -11.84
C PHE A 736 -33.35 16.52 -12.75
N TYR A 737 -32.38 16.54 -13.63
CA TYR A 737 -32.29 17.48 -14.71
C TYR A 737 -33.02 16.91 -15.92
N SER A 738 -33.94 17.66 -16.48
CA SER A 738 -34.63 17.31 -17.73
C SER A 738 -33.84 17.87 -18.90
N LEU A 739 -33.43 16.97 -19.80
CA LEU A 739 -32.84 17.27 -21.09
C LEU A 739 -33.87 17.03 -22.20
#